data_17ffff0887f08dc8edeb662cc87a40d1
#
_entry.id   17ffff0887f08dc8edeb662cc87a40d1
#
_cell.length_a   1.000
_cell.length_b   1.000
_cell.length_c   1.000
_cell.angle_alpha   90.00
_cell.angle_beta   90.00
_cell.angle_gamma   90.00
#
_symmetry.space_group_name_H-M   'P 1'
#
loop_
_entity.id
_entity.type
_entity.pdbx_description
1 polymer ?
#
loop_
_entity_poly.entity_id
_entity_poly.type
_entity_poly.pdbx_seq_one_letter_code
_entity_poly.pdbx_strand_id
1 'polypeptide(L)'
;MTLFVRHGARATTRWLSAVFTRSVPRTLAAWGVVAALACATRAIGAQKVSPVRPGTRPAGTGVGAAGASGAALSAAERSALARVIAAEDARPRDDAGTAPILTALEDKSPTVRRVAVRALGRLQRPTLLDSITPSLADADPRVRLEAANAIAQALQGLRSADATADQRRAAIDNAVDALVRTAERFPDPAFLGAAARTLGRLPYADSVVPREVERVIVEMGERPGVGGRPLVRGDARVAQGIMHGLYSLARARRQTGGTSPRALAAMRWATTFGLDSSAPRAGSAAAAAGDLGPSVRRLAYLGLIAAGDTSSELVRRARQDGDEQVRRLAVVASQALRDTAVRRAVVTASLRDPSFVVRFEAVRAYRTLPSPRPCAPLIAMTYDPNPHVLLAAIDALGTGCDERQLAADTLLGVIDMRNTQRAIRPKGGTSWHPHAHALVALARVAPATAIPLLRRDARHPLWQVRLYVARAAAAVKDTLTLSALAYDTNGNVREAALAGISSTVGHVADRVFTAALASTDYQVVLQAATALKGAPFPDSVVPALLAAFDRLSAEQRENALDPRLAILDRLGELGGPRHAPRLAAYAADFDSTVARRAATILERWTLRRVAATPRPLPRPGEQVASLLGGELRLLVKMSSASGGGSFVVRLLTDEAPVTVARLVRLARSGYYAGLTFHRVEPTFVIQGGSPAATEYVGDGPFMRDEVGLPSHVRGTLGISTRGRDTGDAQLFVNLTDNFRLDHDYTVFGEIIQGREVAEGIIEGDVIERVDVVRAR
;
A
#
# COMPACT_ATOMS: atom_id res chain seq x y z
N MET A 1 17.03 15.63 -37.02
CA MET A 1 15.67 15.11 -37.18
C MET A 1 15.63 13.78 -36.42
N THR A 2 15.41 13.78 -35.19
CA THR A 2 14.26 14.03 -34.35
C THR A 2 13.38 12.81 -34.11
N LEU A 3 13.12 12.57 -32.88
CA LEU A 3 12.06 11.82 -32.17
C LEU A 3 12.50 10.45 -31.65
N PHE A 4 12.78 10.33 -30.36
CA PHE A 4 11.92 10.23 -29.17
C PHE A 4 10.95 9.05 -29.18
N VAL A 5 11.24 8.02 -28.39
CA VAL A 5 10.25 7.29 -27.61
C VAL A 5 10.82 7.02 -26.21
N ARG A 6 10.26 7.69 -25.22
CA ARG A 6 10.41 7.37 -23.80
C ARG A 6 9.19 6.58 -23.36
N HIS A 7 9.37 5.39 -22.89
CA HIS A 7 8.36 4.71 -22.08
C HIS A 7 8.90 4.47 -20.69
N GLY A 8 8.19 5.05 -19.78
CA GLY A 8 8.34 5.11 -18.36
C GLY A 8 7.83 3.89 -17.64
N ALA A 9 8.69 3.30 -16.85
CA ALA A 9 8.31 2.58 -15.65
C ALA A 9 8.89 3.37 -14.49
N ARG A 10 8.06 4.17 -13.84
CA ARG A 10 8.41 4.89 -12.61
C ARG A 10 7.20 4.96 -11.69
N ALA A 11 7.16 4.07 -10.75
CA ALA A 11 6.46 4.30 -9.50
C ALA A 11 7.16 3.52 -8.41
N THR A 12 7.61 4.22 -7.43
CA THR A 12 8.21 3.86 -6.14
C THR A 12 9.72 4.14 -6.08
N THR A 13 10.07 5.36 -5.87
CA THR A 13 11.13 5.85 -4.98
C THR A 13 11.47 7.30 -5.35
N ARG A 14 10.67 8.27 -4.91
CA ARG A 14 11.07 9.68 -4.88
C ARG A 14 10.33 10.42 -3.78
N TRP A 15 10.91 10.36 -2.59
CA TRP A 15 10.72 11.37 -1.55
C TRP A 15 12.02 11.50 -0.77
N LEU A 16 13.04 12.04 -1.40
CA LEU A 16 14.23 12.61 -0.74
C LEU A 16 15.14 13.18 -1.84
N SER A 17 14.93 14.41 -2.23
CA SER A 17 15.97 15.30 -2.74
C SER A 17 15.34 16.53 -3.40
N ALA A 18 15.26 17.61 -2.71
CA ALA A 18 15.39 18.97 -3.17
C ALA A 18 15.34 19.88 -1.94
N VAL A 19 16.45 20.42 -1.58
CA VAL A 19 16.74 21.82 -1.22
C VAL A 19 18.17 21.87 -0.67
N PHE A 20 19.09 22.39 -1.45
CA PHE A 20 20.26 23.12 -0.96
C PHE A 20 20.79 24.04 -2.07
N THR A 21 20.68 25.33 -1.87
CA THR A 21 21.76 26.31 -2.06
C THR A 21 21.29 27.68 -1.59
N ARG A 22 21.99 28.27 -0.60
CA ARG A 22 22.74 29.55 -0.60
C ARG A 22 22.93 30.13 0.79
N SER A 23 24.22 30.22 1.11
CA SER A 23 25.04 31.31 1.72
C SER A 23 24.61 32.06 2.98
N VAL A 24 25.56 32.06 3.89
CA VAL A 24 25.78 32.75 5.17
C VAL A 24 26.03 34.26 5.00
N PRO A 25 25.80 35.17 6.00
CA PRO A 25 26.90 35.45 6.92
C PRO A 25 26.52 35.64 8.42
N ARG A 26 27.60 35.60 9.20
CA ARG A 26 27.73 35.73 10.64
C ARG A 26 27.32 37.07 11.22
N THR A 27 26.85 37.13 12.48
CA THR A 27 27.41 37.97 13.54
C THR A 27 26.96 37.52 14.93
N LEU A 28 27.85 37.76 15.88
CA LEU A 28 27.91 37.45 17.30
C LEU A 28 26.92 38.25 18.18
N ALA A 29 26.53 37.68 19.31
CA ALA A 29 26.52 38.19 20.69
C ALA A 29 25.38 37.50 21.45
N ALA A 30 25.59 36.85 22.48
CA ALA A 30 26.18 36.96 23.81
C ALA A 30 25.08 36.75 24.89
N TRP A 31 25.33 35.75 25.71
CA TRP A 31 25.11 35.61 27.15
C TRP A 31 23.80 36.07 27.84
N GLY A 32 23.27 35.12 28.59
CA GLY A 32 22.61 35.39 29.88
C GLY A 32 21.13 35.02 29.92
N VAL A 33 20.80 33.92 30.52
CA VAL A 33 19.84 33.72 31.62
C VAL A 33 19.57 32.22 31.74
N VAL A 34 20.40 31.59 32.57
CA VAL A 34 20.05 30.36 33.27
C VAL A 34 19.84 30.77 34.72
N ALA A 35 18.63 30.72 35.20
CA ALA A 35 18.17 30.52 36.55
C ALA A 35 16.77 31.16 36.76
N ALA A 36 15.74 30.35 36.75
CA ALA A 36 14.54 30.49 37.58
C ALA A 36 13.38 29.73 36.96
N LEU A 37 13.19 28.47 37.34
CA LEU A 37 11.90 27.79 37.37
C LEU A 37 12.03 26.44 38.11
N ALA A 38 12.43 26.57 39.38
CA ALA A 38 12.09 25.59 40.41
C ALA A 38 11.12 26.27 41.38
N CYS A 39 10.05 25.56 41.74
CA CYS A 39 8.99 25.93 42.68
C CYS A 39 7.71 26.52 42.08
N ALA A 40 6.82 25.61 41.67
CA ALA A 40 5.35 25.75 41.93
C ALA A 40 4.67 24.40 41.77
N THR A 41 4.92 23.45 42.67
CA THR A 41 4.00 22.36 42.95
C THR A 41 2.91 22.91 43.89
N ARG A 42 1.72 23.08 43.40
CA ARG A 42 0.50 23.15 44.22
C ARG A 42 -0.58 22.26 43.64
N ALA A 43 -0.99 21.34 44.50
CA ALA A 43 -2.04 20.37 44.38
C ALA A 43 -3.30 20.90 43.71
N ILE A 44 -3.76 20.20 42.66
CA ILE A 44 -5.17 20.24 42.25
C ILE A 44 -5.71 18.81 42.44
N GLY A 45 -6.82 18.76 43.19
CA GLY A 45 -7.37 17.55 43.75
C GLY A 45 -7.70 16.45 42.78
N ALA A 46 -7.49 15.24 43.24
CA ALA A 46 -7.93 14.02 42.62
C ALA A 46 -9.46 13.97 42.55
N GLN A 47 -10.05 14.27 41.40
CA GLN A 47 -11.40 13.82 41.08
C GLN A 47 -11.34 12.34 40.67
N LYS A 48 -11.97 11.50 41.49
CA LYS A 48 -12.22 10.10 41.21
C LYS A 48 -13.00 9.99 39.90
N VAL A 49 -12.32 9.53 38.84
CA VAL A 49 -13.00 9.08 37.63
C VAL A 49 -13.55 7.68 37.91
N SER A 50 -14.87 7.58 38.01
CA SER A 50 -15.58 6.31 38.05
C SER A 50 -15.28 5.47 36.80
N PRO A 51 -15.17 4.12 36.90
CA PRO A 51 -14.94 3.28 35.76
C PRO A 51 -16.11 3.40 34.77
N VAL A 52 -15.79 3.86 33.57
CA VAL A 52 -16.71 3.83 32.43
C VAL A 52 -17.02 2.36 32.13
N ARG A 53 -18.28 2.00 32.22
CA ARG A 53 -18.82 0.71 31.76
C ARG A 53 -18.42 0.50 30.31
N PRO A 54 -18.12 -0.75 29.87
CA PRO A 54 -17.79 -1.03 28.46
C PRO A 54 -18.98 -0.61 27.61
N GLY A 55 -18.80 0.49 26.90
CA GLY A 55 -19.77 0.98 25.92
C GLY A 55 -19.90 -0.03 24.79
N THR A 56 -21.13 -0.23 24.42
CA THR A 56 -21.67 -0.92 23.24
C THR A 56 -20.70 -0.97 22.06
N ARG A 57 -20.52 -2.18 21.49
CA ARG A 57 -19.80 -2.52 20.27
C ARG A 57 -19.85 -1.39 19.23
N PRO A 58 -18.73 -0.88 18.74
CA PRO A 58 -18.73 -0.20 17.46
C PRO A 58 -19.04 -1.26 16.40
N ALA A 59 -20.14 -1.07 15.67
CA ALA A 59 -20.46 -1.86 14.50
C ALA A 59 -19.25 -1.87 13.57
N GLY A 60 -18.72 -3.04 13.26
CA GLY A 60 -17.69 -3.22 12.24
C GLY A 60 -18.19 -2.54 10.96
N THR A 61 -17.34 -1.71 10.34
CA THR A 61 -17.56 -1.17 9.01
C THR A 61 -17.45 -2.29 7.99
N GLY A 62 -18.40 -3.24 8.05
CA GLY A 62 -18.50 -4.31 7.07
C GLY A 62 -18.81 -3.67 5.72
N VAL A 63 -17.90 -3.80 4.76
CA VAL A 63 -18.28 -3.80 3.35
C VAL A 63 -19.38 -4.84 3.25
N GLY A 64 -20.60 -4.39 2.96
CA GLY A 64 -21.77 -5.23 2.96
C GLY A 64 -21.58 -6.46 2.09
N ALA A 65 -21.23 -7.57 2.68
CA ALA A 65 -21.62 -8.85 2.16
C ALA A 65 -23.17 -8.80 2.18
N ALA A 66 -23.76 -8.59 1.03
CA ALA A 66 -25.18 -8.85 0.82
C ALA A 66 -25.44 -10.22 1.41
N GLY A 67 -26.32 -10.30 2.43
CA GLY A 67 -26.50 -11.46 3.25
C GLY A 67 -26.53 -12.73 2.41
N ALA A 68 -25.57 -13.59 2.60
CA ALA A 68 -25.63 -14.93 2.12
C ALA A 68 -26.87 -15.53 2.79
N SER A 69 -27.92 -15.76 2.03
CA SER A 69 -28.93 -16.75 2.39
C SER A 69 -28.14 -18.05 2.54
N GLY A 70 -28.04 -18.56 3.78
CA GLY A 70 -27.17 -19.64 4.14
C GLY A 70 -27.59 -21.01 3.64
N ALA A 71 -27.90 -21.15 2.36
CA ALA A 71 -27.96 -22.47 1.73
C ALA A 71 -26.55 -22.97 1.47
N ALA A 72 -26.19 -24.08 2.11
CA ALA A 72 -24.90 -24.71 1.88
C ALA A 72 -24.74 -25.07 0.40
N LEU A 73 -23.58 -24.77 -0.19
CA LEU A 73 -23.26 -25.11 -1.56
C LEU A 73 -23.47 -26.63 -1.77
N SER A 74 -24.16 -27.01 -2.84
CA SER A 74 -24.26 -28.41 -3.26
C SER A 74 -22.90 -28.97 -3.70
N ALA A 75 -22.76 -30.28 -3.75
CA ALA A 75 -21.53 -30.93 -4.23
C ALA A 75 -21.25 -30.54 -5.70
N ALA A 76 -22.30 -30.42 -6.51
CA ALA A 76 -22.19 -30.00 -7.90
C ALA A 76 -21.69 -28.57 -8.04
N GLU A 77 -22.22 -27.62 -7.25
CA GLU A 77 -21.76 -26.24 -7.25
C GLU A 77 -20.30 -26.12 -6.79
N ARG A 78 -19.92 -26.80 -5.70
CA ARG A 78 -18.51 -26.81 -5.28
C ARG A 78 -17.56 -27.35 -6.35
N SER A 79 -17.97 -28.40 -7.07
CA SER A 79 -17.19 -28.95 -8.18
C SER A 79 -17.09 -27.97 -9.36
N ALA A 80 -18.19 -27.32 -9.72
CA ALA A 80 -18.21 -26.31 -10.78
C ALA A 80 -17.32 -25.11 -10.41
N LEU A 81 -17.44 -24.56 -9.20
CA LEU A 81 -16.62 -23.48 -8.68
C LEU A 81 -15.14 -23.85 -8.69
N ALA A 82 -14.79 -25.05 -8.23
CA ALA A 82 -13.39 -25.50 -8.19
C ALA A 82 -12.78 -25.56 -9.62
N ARG A 83 -13.55 -26.02 -10.63
CA ARG A 83 -13.09 -26.02 -12.03
C ARG A 83 -12.87 -24.60 -12.57
N VAL A 84 -13.79 -23.69 -12.31
CA VAL A 84 -13.66 -22.28 -12.74
C VAL A 84 -12.43 -21.64 -12.09
N ILE A 85 -12.25 -21.81 -10.78
CA ILE A 85 -11.12 -21.24 -10.02
C ILE A 85 -9.79 -21.82 -10.53
N ALA A 86 -9.71 -23.12 -10.77
CA ALA A 86 -8.51 -23.76 -11.31
C ALA A 86 -8.18 -23.24 -12.73
N ALA A 87 -9.17 -23.06 -13.59
CA ALA A 87 -8.99 -22.49 -14.91
C ALA A 87 -8.54 -21.02 -14.85
N GLU A 88 -9.10 -20.23 -13.93
CA GLU A 88 -8.67 -18.86 -13.68
C GLU A 88 -7.20 -18.79 -13.20
N ASP A 89 -6.83 -19.63 -12.22
CA ASP A 89 -5.48 -19.66 -11.63
C ASP A 89 -4.42 -20.03 -12.67
N ALA A 90 -4.76 -20.87 -13.64
CA ALA A 90 -3.89 -21.22 -14.76
C ALA A 90 -3.57 -20.03 -15.68
N ARG A 91 -4.33 -18.92 -15.63
CA ARG A 91 -4.18 -17.74 -16.51
C ARG A 91 -4.11 -18.12 -17.99
N PRO A 92 -5.12 -18.81 -18.55
CA PRO A 92 -5.12 -19.25 -19.93
C PRO A 92 -5.02 -18.09 -20.91
N ARG A 93 -4.28 -18.30 -22.00
CA ARG A 93 -4.14 -17.32 -23.09
C ARG A 93 -4.88 -17.73 -24.34
N ASP A 94 -5.32 -18.96 -24.41
CA ASP A 94 -6.05 -19.57 -25.51
C ASP A 94 -7.51 -19.85 -25.16
N ASP A 95 -8.29 -20.24 -26.15
CA ASP A 95 -9.72 -20.51 -26.00
C ASP A 95 -9.97 -21.84 -25.30
N ALA A 96 -9.13 -22.84 -25.52
CA ALA A 96 -9.28 -24.15 -24.88
C ALA A 96 -9.15 -24.05 -23.35
N GLY A 97 -8.15 -23.34 -22.87
CA GLY A 97 -7.98 -23.10 -21.43
C GLY A 97 -9.06 -22.19 -20.83
N THR A 98 -9.68 -21.31 -21.65
CA THR A 98 -10.74 -20.40 -21.19
C THR A 98 -12.13 -21.07 -21.22
N ALA A 99 -12.32 -22.15 -22.00
CA ALA A 99 -13.60 -22.83 -22.19
C ALA A 99 -14.32 -23.24 -20.89
N PRO A 100 -13.66 -23.76 -19.84
CA PRO A 100 -14.32 -24.09 -18.58
C PRO A 100 -14.97 -22.88 -17.90
N ILE A 101 -14.40 -21.69 -18.05
CA ILE A 101 -14.94 -20.45 -17.48
C ILE A 101 -16.13 -19.96 -18.34
N LEU A 102 -15.99 -20.00 -19.65
CA LEU A 102 -17.06 -19.60 -20.58
C LEU A 102 -18.30 -20.47 -20.41
N THR A 103 -18.14 -21.80 -20.33
CA THR A 103 -19.26 -22.72 -20.09
C THR A 103 -19.96 -22.42 -18.75
N ALA A 104 -19.25 -22.00 -17.73
CA ALA A 104 -19.82 -21.68 -16.43
C ALA A 104 -20.65 -20.38 -16.40
N LEU A 105 -20.60 -19.55 -17.44
CA LEU A 105 -21.49 -18.38 -17.58
C LEU A 105 -22.96 -18.79 -17.77
N GLU A 106 -23.23 -19.99 -18.25
CA GLU A 106 -24.57 -20.55 -18.49
C GLU A 106 -25.04 -21.46 -17.36
N ASP A 107 -24.27 -21.59 -16.28
CA ASP A 107 -24.65 -22.48 -15.16
C ASP A 107 -25.95 -22.03 -14.50
N LYS A 108 -26.75 -23.01 -14.05
CA LYS A 108 -28.03 -22.77 -13.36
C LYS A 108 -27.83 -21.96 -12.07
N SER A 109 -26.73 -22.18 -11.36
CA SER A 109 -26.39 -21.46 -10.12
C SER A 109 -25.86 -20.05 -10.40
N PRO A 110 -26.53 -19.00 -9.91
CA PRO A 110 -26.01 -17.65 -10.04
C PRO A 110 -24.66 -17.47 -9.33
N THR A 111 -24.37 -18.28 -8.31
CA THR A 111 -23.06 -18.26 -7.63
C THR A 111 -21.96 -18.70 -8.58
N VAL A 112 -22.18 -19.76 -9.37
CA VAL A 112 -21.22 -20.23 -10.36
C VAL A 112 -21.05 -19.20 -11.49
N ARG A 113 -22.15 -18.64 -12.02
CA ARG A 113 -22.08 -17.60 -13.05
C ARG A 113 -21.31 -16.37 -12.55
N ARG A 114 -21.57 -15.92 -11.31
CA ARG A 114 -20.85 -14.80 -10.69
C ARG A 114 -19.33 -15.03 -10.66
N VAL A 115 -18.91 -16.22 -10.23
CA VAL A 115 -17.47 -16.56 -10.15
C VAL A 115 -16.86 -16.67 -11.55
N ALA A 116 -17.61 -17.20 -12.54
CA ALA A 116 -17.16 -17.26 -13.93
C ALA A 116 -16.94 -15.85 -14.54
N VAL A 117 -17.90 -14.95 -14.34
CA VAL A 117 -17.77 -13.54 -14.78
C VAL A 117 -16.55 -12.87 -14.15
N ARG A 118 -16.36 -13.06 -12.83
CA ARG A 118 -15.19 -12.54 -12.09
C ARG A 118 -13.89 -13.08 -12.64
N ALA A 119 -13.84 -14.38 -12.90
CA ALA A 119 -12.67 -15.04 -13.47
C ALA A 119 -12.26 -14.44 -14.81
N LEU A 120 -13.24 -14.21 -15.73
CA LEU A 120 -12.95 -13.55 -17.02
C LEU A 120 -12.38 -12.15 -16.84
N GLY A 121 -12.89 -11.35 -15.90
CA GLY A 121 -12.35 -10.03 -15.60
C GLY A 121 -10.90 -10.11 -15.12
N ARG A 122 -10.59 -11.03 -14.21
CA ARG A 122 -9.25 -11.23 -13.63
C ARG A 122 -8.21 -11.72 -14.63
N LEU A 123 -8.61 -12.32 -15.74
CA LEU A 123 -7.70 -12.63 -16.84
C LEU A 123 -7.12 -11.38 -17.49
N GLN A 124 -7.75 -10.21 -17.34
CA GLN A 124 -7.34 -8.92 -17.91
C GLN A 124 -7.09 -9.01 -19.43
N ARG A 125 -8.02 -9.67 -20.12
CA ARG A 125 -7.99 -9.82 -21.57
C ARG A 125 -9.14 -9.00 -22.18
N PRO A 126 -8.86 -7.86 -22.87
CA PRO A 126 -9.91 -7.04 -23.50
C PRO A 126 -10.75 -7.81 -24.51
N THR A 127 -10.20 -8.86 -25.15
CA THR A 127 -10.92 -9.74 -26.08
C THR A 127 -12.06 -10.54 -25.43
N LEU A 128 -12.13 -10.60 -24.10
CA LEU A 128 -13.20 -11.29 -23.36
C LEU A 128 -14.40 -10.38 -23.03
N LEU A 129 -14.37 -9.10 -23.41
CA LEU A 129 -15.46 -8.16 -23.13
C LEU A 129 -16.79 -8.62 -23.72
N ASP A 130 -16.79 -9.18 -24.92
CA ASP A 130 -18.00 -9.69 -25.58
C ASP A 130 -18.65 -10.85 -24.81
N SER A 131 -17.83 -11.64 -24.08
CA SER A 131 -18.31 -12.72 -23.20
C SER A 131 -18.78 -12.21 -21.84
N ILE A 132 -18.20 -11.11 -21.33
CA ILE A 132 -18.55 -10.52 -20.02
C ILE A 132 -19.80 -9.66 -20.11
N THR A 133 -19.93 -8.83 -21.16
CA THR A 133 -20.97 -7.80 -21.30
C THR A 133 -22.40 -8.35 -21.20
N PRO A 134 -22.75 -9.53 -21.76
CA PRO A 134 -24.11 -10.10 -21.62
C PRO A 134 -24.50 -10.32 -20.14
N SER A 135 -23.57 -10.60 -19.26
CA SER A 135 -23.81 -10.80 -17.83
C SER A 135 -24.28 -9.54 -17.10
N LEU A 136 -24.18 -8.36 -17.71
CA LEU A 136 -24.82 -7.13 -17.22
C LEU A 136 -26.36 -7.22 -17.22
N ALA A 137 -26.96 -8.13 -18.02
CA ALA A 137 -28.39 -8.37 -18.07
C ALA A 137 -28.83 -9.64 -17.30
N ASP A 138 -27.93 -10.25 -16.52
CA ASP A 138 -28.24 -11.45 -15.72
C ASP A 138 -29.43 -11.22 -14.78
N ALA A 139 -30.23 -12.26 -14.57
CA ALA A 139 -31.36 -12.20 -13.66
C ALA A 139 -30.94 -11.92 -12.20
N ASP A 140 -29.80 -12.46 -11.78
CA ASP A 140 -29.27 -12.26 -10.42
C ASP A 140 -28.49 -10.92 -10.32
N PRO A 141 -28.87 -10.01 -9.42
CA PRO A 141 -28.20 -8.72 -9.26
C PRO A 141 -26.74 -8.84 -8.86
N ARG A 142 -26.33 -9.92 -8.17
CA ARG A 142 -24.93 -10.14 -7.79
C ARG A 142 -24.05 -10.45 -9.00
N VAL A 143 -24.60 -11.14 -10.01
CA VAL A 143 -23.92 -11.41 -11.29
C VAL A 143 -23.76 -10.10 -12.06
N ARG A 144 -24.81 -9.24 -12.12
CA ARG A 144 -24.72 -7.92 -12.76
C ARG A 144 -23.65 -7.03 -12.13
N LEU A 145 -23.59 -7.02 -10.79
CA LEU A 145 -22.54 -6.30 -10.04
C LEU A 145 -21.13 -6.76 -10.40
N GLU A 146 -20.94 -8.07 -10.46
CA GLU A 146 -19.65 -8.65 -10.80
C GLU A 146 -19.28 -8.37 -12.27
N ALA A 147 -20.27 -8.37 -13.18
CA ALA A 147 -20.05 -8.05 -14.59
C ALA A 147 -19.55 -6.60 -14.77
N ALA A 148 -20.14 -5.64 -14.05
CA ALA A 148 -19.66 -4.26 -14.06
C ALA A 148 -18.20 -4.18 -13.60
N ASN A 149 -17.85 -4.90 -12.53
CA ASN A 149 -16.49 -4.97 -12.02
C ASN A 149 -15.53 -5.65 -13.02
N ALA A 150 -15.94 -6.78 -13.60
CA ALA A 150 -15.15 -7.59 -14.53
C ALA A 150 -14.79 -6.84 -15.81
N ILE A 151 -15.71 -6.02 -16.33
CA ILE A 151 -15.46 -5.15 -17.50
C ILE A 151 -14.24 -4.26 -17.27
N ALA A 152 -14.19 -3.54 -16.13
CA ALA A 152 -13.04 -2.69 -15.87
C ALA A 152 -11.76 -3.47 -15.64
N GLN A 153 -11.83 -4.66 -15.04
CA GLN A 153 -10.66 -5.53 -14.87
C GLN A 153 -10.13 -6.03 -16.21
N ALA A 154 -11.01 -6.51 -17.11
CA ALA A 154 -10.62 -6.95 -18.44
C ALA A 154 -9.93 -5.84 -19.22
N LEU A 155 -10.44 -4.61 -19.13
CA LEU A 155 -9.87 -3.43 -19.79
C LEU A 155 -8.49 -3.00 -19.22
N GLN A 156 -8.12 -3.39 -18.00
CA GLN A 156 -6.74 -3.13 -17.52
C GLN A 156 -5.69 -3.74 -18.43
N GLY A 157 -5.99 -4.83 -19.13
CA GLY A 157 -5.12 -5.43 -20.12
C GLY A 157 -4.72 -4.49 -21.28
N LEU A 158 -5.51 -3.46 -21.56
CA LEU A 158 -5.15 -2.44 -22.56
C LEU A 158 -3.89 -1.66 -22.23
N ARG A 159 -3.44 -1.63 -20.97
CA ARG A 159 -2.21 -0.96 -20.57
C ARG A 159 -0.97 -1.66 -21.11
N SER A 160 -1.05 -2.95 -21.35
CA SER A 160 0.05 -3.81 -21.80
C SER A 160 -0.17 -4.44 -23.17
N ALA A 161 -1.34 -4.25 -23.80
CA ALA A 161 -1.66 -4.79 -25.12
C ALA A 161 -1.08 -3.92 -26.24
N ASP A 162 -0.72 -4.55 -27.35
CA ASP A 162 -0.29 -3.89 -28.58
C ASP A 162 -1.47 -3.26 -29.36
N ALA A 163 -2.54 -2.85 -28.64
CA ALA A 163 -3.70 -2.21 -29.20
C ALA A 163 -3.40 -0.79 -29.67
N THR A 164 -3.94 -0.40 -30.81
CA THR A 164 -3.88 0.99 -31.28
C THR A 164 -4.67 1.94 -30.38
N ALA A 165 -4.42 3.24 -30.48
CA ALA A 165 -5.17 4.24 -29.71
C ALA A 165 -6.69 4.17 -30.01
N ASP A 166 -7.06 3.93 -31.27
CA ASP A 166 -8.47 3.83 -31.68
C ASP A 166 -9.14 2.56 -31.14
N GLN A 167 -8.45 1.43 -31.15
CA GLN A 167 -8.95 0.19 -30.56
C GLN A 167 -9.16 0.34 -29.05
N ARG A 168 -8.24 1.00 -28.35
CA ARG A 168 -8.38 1.28 -26.92
C ARG A 168 -9.61 2.17 -26.66
N ARG A 169 -9.76 3.23 -27.45
CA ARG A 169 -10.88 4.15 -27.34
C ARG A 169 -12.21 3.43 -27.58
N ALA A 170 -12.34 2.69 -28.67
CA ALA A 170 -13.56 1.95 -28.98
C ALA A 170 -13.95 0.95 -27.88
N ALA A 171 -12.99 0.22 -27.32
CA ALA A 171 -13.25 -0.73 -26.23
C ALA A 171 -13.75 -0.01 -24.96
N ILE A 172 -13.20 1.16 -24.65
CA ILE A 172 -13.64 1.97 -23.50
C ILE A 172 -15.02 2.56 -23.73
N ASP A 173 -15.28 3.14 -24.92
CA ASP A 173 -16.56 3.75 -25.26
C ASP A 173 -17.68 2.70 -25.22
N ASN A 174 -17.46 1.50 -25.77
CA ASN A 174 -18.40 0.38 -25.70
C ASN A 174 -18.70 -0.03 -24.24
N ALA A 175 -17.69 -0.05 -23.39
CA ALA A 175 -17.86 -0.38 -21.96
C ALA A 175 -18.65 0.71 -21.23
N VAL A 176 -18.39 1.99 -21.50
CA VAL A 176 -19.15 3.12 -20.94
C VAL A 176 -20.60 3.00 -21.32
N ASP A 177 -20.88 2.83 -22.61
CA ASP A 177 -22.23 2.67 -23.15
C ASP A 177 -22.98 1.47 -22.53
N ALA A 178 -22.33 0.32 -22.41
CA ALA A 178 -22.93 -0.86 -21.81
C ALA A 178 -23.31 -0.64 -20.34
N LEU A 179 -22.43 -0.02 -19.56
CA LEU A 179 -22.67 0.30 -18.15
C LEU A 179 -23.80 1.31 -17.98
N VAL A 180 -23.84 2.35 -18.82
CA VAL A 180 -24.86 3.40 -18.77
C VAL A 180 -26.24 2.83 -19.13
N ARG A 181 -26.38 2.12 -20.26
CA ARG A 181 -27.61 1.47 -20.65
C ARG A 181 -28.12 0.46 -19.61
N THR A 182 -27.19 -0.29 -18.98
CA THR A 182 -27.59 -1.22 -17.94
C THR A 182 -28.07 -0.49 -16.69
N ALA A 183 -27.42 0.61 -16.31
CA ALA A 183 -27.84 1.46 -15.21
C ALA A 183 -29.20 2.13 -15.43
N GLU A 184 -29.61 2.33 -16.70
CA GLU A 184 -30.95 2.80 -17.08
C GLU A 184 -31.99 1.70 -16.94
N ARG A 185 -31.63 0.50 -17.37
CA ARG A 185 -32.54 -0.67 -17.33
C ARG A 185 -32.74 -1.23 -15.93
N PHE A 186 -31.67 -1.22 -15.09
CA PHE A 186 -31.66 -1.76 -13.74
C PHE A 186 -31.18 -0.67 -12.75
N PRO A 187 -32.08 0.24 -12.35
CA PRO A 187 -31.72 1.37 -11.50
C PRO A 187 -31.60 1.00 -10.00
N ASP A 188 -31.23 -0.25 -9.70
CA ASP A 188 -31.02 -0.62 -8.30
C ASP A 188 -29.79 0.08 -7.70
N PRO A 189 -29.85 0.52 -6.44
CA PRO A 189 -28.81 1.32 -5.82
C PRO A 189 -27.44 0.65 -5.79
N ALA A 190 -27.38 -0.67 -5.63
CA ALA A 190 -26.13 -1.40 -5.58
C ALA A 190 -25.44 -1.40 -6.94
N PHE A 191 -26.21 -1.64 -8.02
CA PHE A 191 -25.68 -1.59 -9.37
C PHE A 191 -25.24 -0.19 -9.79
N LEU A 192 -26.03 0.85 -9.46
CA LEU A 192 -25.68 2.24 -9.76
C LEU A 192 -24.35 2.63 -9.09
N GLY A 193 -24.18 2.27 -7.82
CA GLY A 193 -22.93 2.50 -7.11
C GLY A 193 -21.74 1.76 -7.73
N ALA A 194 -21.94 0.49 -8.15
CA ALA A 194 -20.87 -0.30 -8.80
C ALA A 194 -20.55 0.25 -10.19
N ALA A 195 -21.53 0.63 -10.99
CA ALA A 195 -21.34 1.22 -12.31
C ALA A 195 -20.57 2.55 -12.23
N ALA A 196 -20.93 3.43 -11.30
CA ALA A 196 -20.21 4.69 -11.06
C ALA A 196 -18.76 4.45 -10.66
N ARG A 197 -18.53 3.51 -9.71
CA ARG A 197 -17.18 3.10 -9.31
C ARG A 197 -16.38 2.55 -10.50
N THR A 198 -17.00 1.71 -11.33
CA THR A 198 -16.36 1.11 -12.50
C THR A 198 -16.00 2.15 -13.55
N LEU A 199 -16.93 3.04 -13.88
CA LEU A 199 -16.70 4.16 -14.80
C LEU A 199 -15.52 5.02 -14.38
N GLY A 200 -15.38 5.29 -13.08
CA GLY A 200 -14.29 6.11 -12.55
C GLY A 200 -12.88 5.50 -12.70
N ARG A 201 -12.76 4.21 -12.97
CA ARG A 201 -11.47 3.49 -13.01
C ARG A 201 -11.10 2.86 -14.35
N LEU A 202 -11.93 3.04 -15.38
CA LEU A 202 -11.58 2.60 -16.73
C LEU A 202 -10.22 3.20 -17.14
N PRO A 203 -9.40 2.48 -17.93
CA PRO A 203 -8.05 2.91 -18.29
C PRO A 203 -8.08 3.94 -19.41
N TYR A 204 -8.68 5.10 -19.13
CA TYR A 204 -8.69 6.23 -20.06
C TYR A 204 -7.28 6.64 -20.46
N ALA A 205 -7.13 7.10 -21.72
CA ALA A 205 -5.85 7.62 -22.18
C ALA A 205 -5.44 8.87 -21.37
N ASP A 206 -4.14 9.06 -21.13
CA ASP A 206 -3.56 10.05 -20.20
C ASP A 206 -4.02 11.50 -20.41
N SER A 207 -4.49 11.84 -21.63
CA SER A 207 -4.82 13.23 -21.99
C SER A 207 -6.32 13.55 -21.95
N VAL A 208 -7.23 12.59 -21.99
CA VAL A 208 -8.67 12.87 -22.09
C VAL A 208 -9.46 11.83 -21.28
N VAL A 209 -9.66 12.08 -20.01
CA VAL A 209 -10.83 11.51 -19.34
C VAL A 209 -12.03 12.29 -19.86
N PRO A 210 -13.00 11.70 -20.53
CA PRO A 210 -14.15 12.43 -21.04
C PRO A 210 -14.83 13.17 -19.88
N ARG A 211 -14.97 14.49 -19.97
CA ARG A 211 -15.84 15.28 -19.07
C ARG A 211 -17.23 14.68 -19.01
N GLU A 212 -17.58 14.00 -20.07
CA GLU A 212 -18.80 13.22 -20.23
C GLU A 212 -18.96 12.17 -19.15
N VAL A 213 -17.88 11.42 -18.81
CA VAL A 213 -17.94 10.37 -17.79
C VAL A 213 -18.16 10.97 -16.39
N GLU A 214 -17.52 12.11 -16.07
CA GLU A 214 -17.83 12.82 -14.83
C GLU A 214 -19.31 13.24 -14.76
N ARG A 215 -19.85 13.77 -15.86
CA ARG A 215 -21.25 14.17 -15.98
C ARG A 215 -22.16 12.97 -15.74
N VAL A 216 -21.91 11.86 -16.42
CA VAL A 216 -22.69 10.63 -16.32
C VAL A 216 -22.69 10.08 -14.89
N ILE A 217 -21.52 10.03 -14.23
CA ILE A 217 -21.41 9.58 -12.83
C ILE A 217 -22.25 10.46 -11.90
N VAL A 218 -22.22 11.78 -12.05
CA VAL A 218 -23.02 12.68 -11.21
C VAL A 218 -24.51 12.50 -11.50
N GLU A 219 -24.92 12.39 -12.77
CA GLU A 219 -26.31 12.19 -13.19
C GLU A 219 -26.91 10.87 -12.69
N MET A 220 -26.11 9.79 -12.62
CA MET A 220 -26.55 8.54 -11.99
C MET A 220 -27.00 8.77 -10.54
N GLY A 221 -26.32 9.63 -9.79
CA GLY A 221 -26.68 9.97 -8.42
C GLY A 221 -27.87 10.92 -8.29
N GLU A 222 -28.10 11.77 -9.30
CA GLU A 222 -29.20 12.75 -9.31
C GLU A 222 -30.56 12.16 -9.71
N ARG A 223 -30.59 10.90 -10.18
CA ARG A 223 -31.83 10.20 -10.52
C ARG A 223 -32.80 10.20 -9.33
N PRO A 224 -34.11 10.37 -9.56
CA PRO A 224 -35.09 10.35 -8.50
C PRO A 224 -35.17 8.96 -7.84
N GLY A 225 -35.08 8.94 -6.53
CA GLY A 225 -35.33 7.78 -5.69
C GLY A 225 -36.68 7.84 -5.01
N VAL A 226 -36.85 7.08 -3.92
CA VAL A 226 -38.09 7.04 -3.13
C VAL A 226 -38.43 8.45 -2.62
N GLY A 227 -39.66 8.89 -2.87
CA GLY A 227 -40.14 10.22 -2.47
C GLY A 227 -39.55 11.38 -3.30
N GLY A 228 -39.03 11.13 -4.51
CA GLY A 228 -38.53 12.15 -5.42
C GLY A 228 -37.16 12.75 -5.04
N ARG A 229 -36.53 12.27 -3.98
CA ARG A 229 -35.19 12.71 -3.60
C ARG A 229 -34.13 12.11 -4.51
N PRO A 230 -33.04 12.82 -4.88
CA PRO A 230 -31.92 12.24 -5.60
C PRO A 230 -31.36 10.99 -4.89
N LEU A 231 -31.12 9.90 -5.64
CA LEU A 231 -30.62 8.64 -5.10
C LEU A 231 -29.33 8.81 -4.29
N VAL A 232 -28.42 9.66 -4.74
CA VAL A 232 -27.17 9.97 -4.02
C VAL A 232 -27.41 10.54 -2.63
N ARG A 233 -28.57 11.16 -2.38
CA ARG A 233 -28.95 11.71 -1.08
C ARG A 233 -29.73 10.73 -0.20
N GLY A 234 -30.31 9.70 -0.80
CA GLY A 234 -31.18 8.72 -0.15
C GLY A 234 -30.56 7.36 0.09
N ASP A 235 -29.52 6.98 -0.65
CA ASP A 235 -28.84 5.68 -0.53
C ASP A 235 -27.32 5.83 -0.42
N ALA A 236 -26.77 5.38 0.71
CA ALA A 236 -25.36 5.49 1.00
C ALA A 236 -24.46 4.65 0.05
N ARG A 237 -24.97 3.57 -0.55
CA ARG A 237 -24.25 2.74 -1.51
C ARG A 237 -24.07 3.49 -2.84
N VAL A 238 -25.11 4.19 -3.27
CA VAL A 238 -25.04 5.07 -4.44
C VAL A 238 -24.05 6.19 -4.18
N ALA A 239 -24.17 6.88 -3.04
CA ALA A 239 -23.26 7.97 -2.67
C ALA A 239 -21.80 7.50 -2.61
N GLN A 240 -21.54 6.35 -2.00
CA GLN A 240 -20.19 5.78 -1.92
C GLN A 240 -19.63 5.46 -3.32
N GLY A 241 -20.41 4.81 -4.18
CA GLY A 241 -20.00 4.47 -5.55
C GLY A 241 -19.71 5.71 -6.40
N ILE A 242 -20.58 6.72 -6.34
CA ILE A 242 -20.39 8.02 -7.02
C ILE A 242 -19.10 8.70 -6.53
N MET A 243 -18.91 8.82 -5.22
CA MET A 243 -17.71 9.44 -4.66
C MET A 243 -16.45 8.66 -4.98
N HIS A 244 -16.51 7.33 -5.00
CA HIS A 244 -15.39 6.50 -5.40
C HIS A 244 -15.01 6.70 -6.88
N GLY A 245 -16.01 6.75 -7.77
CA GLY A 245 -15.82 7.04 -9.20
C GLY A 245 -15.18 8.41 -9.41
N LEU A 246 -15.73 9.46 -8.80
CA LEU A 246 -15.22 10.83 -8.90
C LEU A 246 -13.81 10.98 -8.30
N TYR A 247 -13.53 10.34 -7.17
CA TYR A 247 -12.19 10.29 -6.59
C TYR A 247 -11.17 9.65 -7.55
N SER A 248 -11.53 8.51 -8.15
CA SER A 248 -10.66 7.81 -9.10
C SER A 248 -10.32 8.66 -10.30
N LEU A 249 -11.32 9.35 -10.87
CA LEU A 249 -11.14 10.28 -11.98
C LEU A 249 -10.28 11.50 -11.58
N ALA A 250 -10.60 12.16 -10.46
CA ALA A 250 -9.83 13.30 -9.97
C ALA A 250 -8.35 12.94 -9.74
N ARG A 251 -8.09 11.73 -9.21
CA ARG A 251 -6.74 11.23 -9.00
C ARG A 251 -6.00 10.98 -10.33
N ALA A 252 -6.67 10.37 -11.31
CA ALA A 252 -6.09 10.11 -12.63
C ALA A 252 -5.74 11.42 -13.37
N ARG A 253 -6.55 12.48 -13.20
CA ARG A 253 -6.40 13.78 -13.88
C ARG A 253 -5.52 14.79 -13.19
N ARG A 254 -4.96 14.50 -12.05
CA ARG A 254 -4.19 15.45 -11.24
C ARG A 254 -3.13 16.23 -12.01
N GLN A 255 -2.62 15.66 -13.11
CA GLN A 255 -1.56 16.28 -13.93
C GLN A 255 -2.04 16.83 -15.28
N THR A 256 -3.25 16.48 -15.74
CA THR A 256 -3.66 16.70 -17.14
C THR A 256 -4.88 17.58 -17.35
N GLY A 257 -5.61 17.94 -16.30
CA GLY A 257 -6.76 18.83 -16.44
C GLY A 257 -7.72 18.74 -15.25
N GLY A 258 -8.33 19.88 -14.90
CA GLY A 258 -9.16 20.03 -13.71
C GLY A 258 -10.43 19.15 -13.71
N THR A 259 -10.88 18.79 -12.53
CA THR A 259 -12.21 18.21 -12.28
C THR A 259 -13.30 19.22 -12.59
N SER A 260 -14.43 18.80 -13.16
CA SER A 260 -15.52 19.70 -13.54
C SER A 260 -16.17 20.39 -12.33
N PRO A 261 -16.70 21.62 -12.48
CA PRO A 261 -17.39 22.31 -11.39
C PRO A 261 -18.55 21.51 -10.78
N ARG A 262 -19.27 20.73 -11.62
CA ARG A 262 -20.39 19.87 -11.19
C ARG A 262 -19.90 18.71 -10.31
N ALA A 263 -18.80 18.05 -10.70
CA ALA A 263 -18.17 16.99 -9.90
C ALA A 263 -17.61 17.53 -8.58
N LEU A 264 -16.96 18.72 -8.60
CA LEU A 264 -16.52 19.39 -7.37
C LEU A 264 -17.69 19.73 -6.44
N ALA A 265 -18.80 20.23 -6.99
CA ALA A 265 -20.00 20.53 -6.21
C ALA A 265 -20.61 19.27 -5.57
N ALA A 266 -20.65 18.15 -6.30
CA ALA A 266 -21.11 16.87 -5.78
C ALA A 266 -20.22 16.36 -4.64
N MET A 267 -18.89 16.45 -4.79
CA MET A 267 -17.95 16.07 -3.74
C MET A 267 -18.04 16.99 -2.52
N ARG A 268 -18.15 18.32 -2.72
CA ARG A 268 -18.33 19.28 -1.61
C ARG A 268 -19.61 19.00 -0.83
N TRP A 269 -20.71 18.73 -1.51
CA TRP A 269 -21.95 18.30 -0.85
C TRP A 269 -21.73 17.03 -0.03
N ALA A 270 -21.08 16.00 -0.58
CA ALA A 270 -20.88 14.73 0.08
C ALA A 270 -19.99 14.81 1.35
N THR A 271 -19.26 15.92 1.57
CA THR A 271 -18.54 16.14 2.83
C THR A 271 -19.45 16.30 4.04
N THR A 272 -20.76 16.52 3.85
CA THR A 272 -21.76 16.61 4.92
C THR A 272 -22.67 15.39 5.01
N PHE A 273 -22.42 14.37 4.17
CA PHE A 273 -23.29 13.20 4.10
C PHE A 273 -23.41 12.48 5.46
N GLY A 274 -24.66 12.30 5.93
CA GLY A 274 -24.97 11.63 7.18
C GLY A 274 -24.67 12.45 8.45
N LEU A 275 -24.38 13.76 8.34
CA LEU A 275 -24.21 14.66 9.49
C LEU A 275 -25.53 15.32 9.93
N ASP A 276 -26.53 15.38 9.03
CA ASP A 276 -27.85 15.92 9.36
C ASP A 276 -28.64 14.92 10.20
N SER A 277 -29.38 15.41 11.19
CA SER A 277 -30.12 14.63 12.19
C SER A 277 -31.28 13.77 11.67
N SER A 278 -31.40 13.61 10.36
CA SER A 278 -32.34 12.71 9.69
C SER A 278 -31.76 11.31 9.43
N ALA A 279 -30.81 10.85 10.26
CA ALA A 279 -30.27 9.50 10.17
C ALA A 279 -31.39 8.45 10.25
N PRO A 280 -31.38 7.36 9.44
CA PRO A 280 -32.39 6.32 9.50
C PRO A 280 -32.45 5.74 10.92
N ARG A 281 -33.68 5.65 11.49
CA ARG A 281 -33.90 5.04 12.80
C ARG A 281 -33.38 3.61 12.84
N ALA A 282 -32.79 3.22 13.97
CA ALA A 282 -32.38 1.85 14.24
C ALA A 282 -33.55 0.89 13.92
N GLY A 283 -33.30 -0.08 13.00
CA GLY A 283 -34.33 -1.04 12.53
C GLY A 283 -34.68 -0.94 11.05
N SER A 284 -34.19 0.08 10.30
CA SER A 284 -34.37 0.15 8.84
C SER A 284 -33.36 -0.73 8.09
N ALA A 285 -33.69 -1.10 6.84
CA ALA A 285 -32.74 -1.83 5.95
C ALA A 285 -31.39 -1.10 5.78
N ALA A 286 -31.35 0.21 6.01
CA ALA A 286 -30.15 1.03 6.04
C ALA A 286 -29.25 0.75 7.26
N ALA A 287 -29.83 0.34 8.41
CA ALA A 287 -29.05 -0.06 9.59
C ALA A 287 -28.38 -1.42 9.42
N ALA A 288 -28.92 -2.29 8.55
CA ALA A 288 -28.35 -3.59 8.23
C ALA A 288 -27.14 -3.50 7.27
N ALA A 289 -26.97 -2.39 6.54
CA ALA A 289 -25.87 -2.16 5.58
C ALA A 289 -24.58 -1.59 6.22
N GLY A 290 -24.56 -1.34 7.55
CA GLY A 290 -23.50 -0.60 8.20
C GLY A 290 -23.57 0.91 7.91
N ASP A 291 -23.00 1.75 8.79
CA ASP A 291 -22.95 3.20 8.56
C ASP A 291 -21.87 3.53 7.50
N LEU A 292 -22.28 3.69 6.23
CA LEU A 292 -21.41 4.10 5.13
C LEU A 292 -21.14 5.62 5.10
N GLY A 293 -21.83 6.42 5.93
CA GLY A 293 -21.71 7.87 5.95
C GLY A 293 -20.25 8.35 6.08
N PRO A 294 -19.47 7.87 7.05
CA PRO A 294 -18.05 8.22 7.15
C PRO A 294 -17.25 7.86 5.91
N SER A 295 -17.51 6.70 5.27
CA SER A 295 -16.82 6.29 4.03
C SER A 295 -17.12 7.22 2.85
N VAL A 296 -18.36 7.66 2.71
CA VAL A 296 -18.76 8.66 1.69
C VAL A 296 -18.00 9.96 1.91
N ARG A 297 -17.95 10.48 3.16
CA ARG A 297 -17.22 11.71 3.48
C ARG A 297 -15.72 11.59 3.23
N ARG A 298 -15.10 10.45 3.62
CA ARG A 298 -13.67 10.17 3.36
C ARG A 298 -13.36 10.20 1.85
N LEU A 299 -14.18 9.54 1.02
CA LEU A 299 -14.04 9.56 -0.44
C LEU A 299 -14.21 10.95 -1.01
N ALA A 300 -15.19 11.71 -0.52
CA ALA A 300 -15.41 13.10 -0.93
C ALA A 300 -14.18 13.99 -0.65
N TYR A 301 -13.64 13.94 0.56
CA TYR A 301 -12.41 14.68 0.89
C TYR A 301 -11.20 14.20 0.10
N LEU A 302 -11.03 12.90 -0.10
CA LEU A 302 -9.96 12.36 -0.96
C LEU A 302 -10.10 12.86 -2.40
N GLY A 303 -11.30 12.93 -2.94
CA GLY A 303 -11.59 13.45 -4.27
C GLY A 303 -11.26 14.94 -4.39
N LEU A 304 -11.68 15.75 -3.42
CA LEU A 304 -11.39 17.19 -3.38
C LEU A 304 -9.88 17.46 -3.26
N ILE A 305 -9.17 16.71 -2.41
CA ILE A 305 -7.71 16.80 -2.26
C ILE A 305 -7.02 16.40 -3.59
N ALA A 306 -7.48 15.35 -4.24
CA ALA A 306 -6.92 14.91 -5.52
C ALA A 306 -7.16 15.92 -6.64
N ALA A 307 -8.32 16.58 -6.62
CA ALA A 307 -8.67 17.66 -7.57
C ALA A 307 -7.97 18.99 -7.29
N GLY A 308 -7.27 19.11 -6.14
CA GLY A 308 -6.68 20.38 -5.70
C GLY A 308 -7.70 21.41 -5.19
N ASP A 309 -8.92 21.00 -4.95
CA ASP A 309 -10.00 21.85 -4.43
C ASP A 309 -10.01 21.82 -2.90
N THR A 310 -9.12 22.60 -2.30
CA THR A 310 -9.01 22.74 -0.85
C THR A 310 -9.22 24.18 -0.43
N SER A 311 -10.12 24.41 0.52
CA SER A 311 -10.36 25.73 1.11
C SER A 311 -10.26 25.68 2.62
N SER A 312 -10.02 26.82 3.26
CA SER A 312 -9.98 26.93 4.74
C SER A 312 -11.29 26.48 5.37
N GLU A 313 -12.43 26.69 4.70
CA GLU A 313 -13.76 26.27 5.15
C GLU A 313 -13.88 24.73 5.15
N LEU A 314 -13.49 24.06 4.06
CA LEU A 314 -13.50 22.61 3.98
C LEU A 314 -12.58 21.97 5.02
N VAL A 315 -11.39 22.52 5.21
CA VAL A 315 -10.42 22.04 6.21
C VAL A 315 -10.97 22.21 7.63
N ARG A 316 -11.60 23.36 7.94
CA ARG A 316 -12.20 23.62 9.25
C ARG A 316 -13.34 22.63 9.54
N ARG A 317 -14.21 22.40 8.56
CA ARG A 317 -15.30 21.42 8.67
C ARG A 317 -14.77 20.01 8.89
N ALA A 318 -13.82 19.54 8.07
CA ALA A 318 -13.21 18.22 8.20
C ALA A 318 -12.58 18.01 9.57
N ARG A 319 -11.99 19.04 10.17
CA ARG A 319 -11.36 18.97 11.49
C ARG A 319 -12.37 18.75 12.63
N GLN A 320 -13.62 19.12 12.44
CA GLN A 320 -14.72 18.97 13.40
C GLN A 320 -15.51 17.67 13.20
N ASP A 321 -15.17 16.86 12.19
CA ASP A 321 -15.89 15.62 11.90
C ASP A 321 -15.74 14.60 13.04
N GLY A 322 -16.80 13.86 13.32
CA GLY A 322 -16.76 12.74 14.27
C GLY A 322 -15.82 11.62 13.87
N ASP A 323 -15.58 11.45 12.56
CA ASP A 323 -14.72 10.41 12.03
C ASP A 323 -13.24 10.84 12.03
N GLU A 324 -12.41 10.06 12.69
CA GLU A 324 -10.97 10.37 12.84
C GLU A 324 -10.20 10.36 11.50
N GLN A 325 -10.62 9.53 10.53
CA GLN A 325 -9.97 9.54 9.21
C GLN A 325 -10.32 10.80 8.42
N VAL A 326 -11.55 11.35 8.56
CA VAL A 326 -11.90 12.65 7.99
C VAL A 326 -11.09 13.76 8.67
N ARG A 327 -10.94 13.75 10.01
CA ARG A 327 -10.08 14.73 10.71
C ARG A 327 -8.61 14.62 10.28
N ARG A 328 -8.10 13.40 10.03
CA ARG A 328 -6.76 13.20 9.42
C ARG A 328 -6.66 13.84 8.05
N LEU A 329 -7.68 13.68 7.20
CA LEU A 329 -7.73 14.29 5.87
C LEU A 329 -7.76 15.83 5.93
N ALA A 330 -8.31 16.42 7.01
CA ALA A 330 -8.19 17.87 7.22
C ALA A 330 -6.73 18.32 7.35
N VAL A 331 -5.90 17.56 8.07
CA VAL A 331 -4.46 17.85 8.19
C VAL A 331 -3.78 17.70 6.82
N VAL A 332 -4.09 16.65 6.06
CA VAL A 332 -3.56 16.45 4.70
C VAL A 332 -3.96 17.62 3.78
N ALA A 333 -5.24 17.97 3.76
CA ALA A 333 -5.76 19.06 2.92
C ALA A 333 -5.16 20.42 3.29
N SER A 334 -4.88 20.65 4.59
CA SER A 334 -4.29 21.90 5.05
C SER A 334 -2.93 22.21 4.41
N GLN A 335 -2.20 21.18 3.95
CA GLN A 335 -0.89 21.36 3.33
C GLN A 335 -0.96 22.11 1.98
N ALA A 336 -2.13 22.09 1.33
CA ALA A 336 -2.36 22.83 0.08
C ALA A 336 -2.87 24.27 0.29
N LEU A 337 -3.20 24.67 1.52
CA LEU A 337 -3.66 26.02 1.82
C LEU A 337 -2.55 27.05 1.60
N ARG A 338 -2.88 28.15 0.92
CA ARG A 338 -1.98 29.31 0.74
C ARG A 338 -1.83 30.09 2.04
N ASP A 339 -2.88 30.15 2.85
CA ASP A 339 -2.86 30.81 4.15
C ASP A 339 -2.04 29.98 5.15
N THR A 340 -0.82 30.44 5.39
CA THR A 340 0.13 29.77 6.28
C THR A 340 -0.27 29.86 7.75
N ALA A 341 -1.03 30.88 8.15
CA ALA A 341 -1.52 31.05 9.53
C ALA A 341 -2.61 29.99 9.82
N VAL A 342 -3.58 29.84 8.92
CA VAL A 342 -4.61 28.80 9.02
C VAL A 342 -3.98 27.41 8.98
N ARG A 343 -3.03 27.17 8.06
CA ARG A 343 -2.30 25.91 7.98
C ARG A 343 -1.61 25.57 9.30
N ARG A 344 -0.87 26.51 9.89
CA ARG A 344 -0.21 26.35 11.18
C ARG A 344 -1.20 26.06 12.31
N ALA A 345 -2.29 26.83 12.38
CA ALA A 345 -3.32 26.64 13.40
C ALA A 345 -3.94 25.24 13.33
N VAL A 346 -4.26 24.75 12.14
CA VAL A 346 -4.79 23.40 11.91
C VAL A 346 -3.81 22.33 12.39
N VAL A 347 -2.56 22.39 11.93
CA VAL A 347 -1.53 21.40 12.27
C VAL A 347 -1.25 21.39 13.77
N THR A 348 -1.06 22.57 14.38
CA THR A 348 -0.74 22.66 15.84
C THR A 348 -1.90 22.17 16.71
N ALA A 349 -3.15 22.50 16.34
CA ALA A 349 -4.31 22.01 17.08
C ALA A 349 -4.48 20.49 16.93
N SER A 350 -4.14 19.92 15.76
CA SER A 350 -4.24 18.48 15.49
C SER A 350 -3.20 17.64 16.22
N LEU A 351 -2.12 18.22 16.75
CA LEU A 351 -1.20 17.52 17.66
C LEU A 351 -1.86 17.09 18.98
N ARG A 352 -3.03 17.65 19.31
CA ARG A 352 -3.81 17.31 20.53
C ARG A 352 -5.08 16.53 20.23
N ASP A 353 -5.25 16.03 19.00
CA ASP A 353 -6.44 15.24 18.65
C ASP A 353 -6.50 13.94 19.48
N PRO A 354 -7.69 13.49 19.91
CA PRO A 354 -7.82 12.23 20.64
C PRO A 354 -7.32 11.02 19.85
N SER A 355 -7.40 11.06 18.52
CA SER A 355 -6.97 9.96 17.66
C SER A 355 -5.48 10.04 17.32
N PHE A 356 -4.77 8.93 17.52
CA PHE A 356 -3.34 8.85 17.19
C PHE A 356 -3.06 9.03 15.70
N VAL A 357 -3.95 8.58 14.80
CA VAL A 357 -3.73 8.75 13.35
C VAL A 357 -3.78 10.22 12.93
N VAL A 358 -4.55 11.05 13.64
CA VAL A 358 -4.59 12.49 13.41
C VAL A 358 -3.33 13.16 13.98
N ARG A 359 -2.93 12.81 15.22
CA ARG A 359 -1.69 13.33 15.82
C ARG A 359 -0.46 12.95 15.02
N PHE A 360 -0.38 11.69 14.54
CA PHE A 360 0.70 11.22 13.66
C PHE A 360 0.78 12.06 12.37
N GLU A 361 -0.35 12.28 11.69
CA GLU A 361 -0.39 13.11 10.49
C GLU A 361 0.00 14.57 10.80
N ALA A 362 -0.40 15.09 11.97
CA ALA A 362 -0.03 16.44 12.41
C ALA A 362 1.48 16.58 12.65
N VAL A 363 2.14 15.58 13.25
CA VAL A 363 3.60 15.55 13.39
C VAL A 363 4.28 15.56 12.02
N ARG A 364 3.80 14.77 11.06
CA ARG A 364 4.32 14.77 9.68
C ARG A 364 4.16 16.13 9.01
N ALA A 365 2.96 16.73 9.13
CA ALA A 365 2.64 18.02 8.55
C ALA A 365 3.43 19.18 9.20
N TYR A 366 3.76 19.06 10.49
CA TYR A 366 4.54 20.08 11.22
C TYR A 366 5.90 20.32 10.57
N ARG A 367 6.55 19.28 10.06
CA ARG A 367 7.86 19.35 9.40
C ARG A 367 7.85 20.24 8.14
N THR A 368 6.70 20.44 7.53
CA THR A 368 6.54 21.20 6.28
C THR A 368 5.99 22.61 6.49
N LEU A 369 5.74 23.01 7.74
CA LEU A 369 5.35 24.38 8.07
C LEU A 369 6.47 25.35 7.73
N PRO A 370 6.14 26.59 7.30
CA PRO A 370 7.15 27.63 7.17
C PRO A 370 7.73 28.02 8.54
N SER A 371 8.98 28.52 8.56
CA SER A 371 9.58 29.06 9.79
C SER A 371 8.81 30.29 10.29
N PRO A 372 8.81 30.55 11.61
CA PRO A 372 9.49 29.81 12.66
C PRO A 372 8.76 28.51 13.04
N ARG A 373 9.52 27.43 13.28
CA ARG A 373 9.02 26.14 13.75
C ARG A 373 9.68 25.80 15.08
N PRO A 374 9.13 26.23 16.22
CA PRO A 374 9.70 25.90 17.52
C PRO A 374 9.71 24.38 17.73
N CYS A 375 10.73 23.85 18.45
CA CYS A 375 10.86 22.42 18.73
C CYS A 375 9.91 21.94 19.82
N ALA A 376 9.46 22.80 20.71
CA ALA A 376 8.63 22.44 21.87
C ALA A 376 7.41 21.59 21.53
N PRO A 377 6.60 21.85 20.48
CA PRO A 377 5.50 20.97 20.11
C PRO A 377 5.93 19.56 19.73
N LEU A 378 7.06 19.39 19.02
CA LEU A 378 7.58 18.07 18.65
C LEU A 378 8.17 17.36 19.86
N ILE A 379 8.87 18.08 20.75
CA ILE A 379 9.40 17.54 22.01
C ILE A 379 8.27 16.97 22.86
N ALA A 380 7.15 17.69 22.98
CA ALA A 380 5.98 17.19 23.69
C ALA A 380 5.44 15.87 23.10
N MET A 381 5.49 15.70 21.77
CA MET A 381 5.03 14.48 21.09
C MET A 381 6.00 13.29 21.26
N THR A 382 7.26 13.50 21.70
CA THR A 382 8.14 12.38 22.05
C THR A 382 7.69 11.64 23.33
N TYR A 383 6.71 12.15 24.04
CA TYR A 383 6.05 11.52 25.20
C TYR A 383 4.62 11.04 24.88
N ASP A 384 4.23 11.01 23.60
CA ASP A 384 2.90 10.52 23.20
C ASP A 384 2.72 9.05 23.61
N PRO A 385 1.56 8.69 24.18
CA PRO A 385 1.30 7.30 24.59
C PRO A 385 1.24 6.32 23.43
N ASN A 386 1.04 6.80 22.20
CA ASN A 386 1.05 5.95 21.02
C ASN A 386 2.46 5.88 20.41
N PRO A 387 3.02 4.68 20.23
CA PRO A 387 4.41 4.50 19.78
C PRO A 387 4.66 5.10 18.38
N HIS A 388 3.69 5.08 17.49
CA HIS A 388 3.85 5.63 16.14
C HIS A 388 4.01 7.16 16.18
N VAL A 389 3.23 7.84 17.03
CA VAL A 389 3.33 9.30 17.20
C VAL A 389 4.66 9.66 17.84
N LEU A 390 5.06 8.93 18.88
CA LEU A 390 6.32 9.13 19.59
C LEU A 390 7.53 8.98 18.63
N LEU A 391 7.59 7.89 17.86
CA LEU A 391 8.69 7.66 16.91
C LEU A 391 8.70 8.70 15.80
N ALA A 392 7.53 9.07 15.26
CA ALA A 392 7.43 10.13 14.26
C ALA A 392 7.92 11.49 14.79
N ALA A 393 7.69 11.78 16.07
CA ALA A 393 8.16 13.00 16.71
C ALA A 393 9.69 12.99 16.87
N ILE A 394 10.29 11.87 17.27
CA ILE A 394 11.74 11.70 17.31
C ILE A 394 12.34 11.94 15.92
N ASP A 395 11.79 11.32 14.88
CA ASP A 395 12.24 11.52 13.50
C ASP A 395 12.08 12.99 13.04
N ALA A 396 10.99 13.63 13.47
CA ALA A 396 10.68 15.01 13.10
C ALA A 396 11.67 16.01 13.74
N LEU A 397 12.20 15.75 14.92
CA LEU A 397 13.26 16.57 15.53
C LEU A 397 14.51 16.65 14.65
N GLY A 398 14.77 15.65 13.81
CA GLY A 398 15.88 15.65 12.86
C GLY A 398 15.80 16.71 11.76
N THR A 399 14.60 17.23 11.43
CA THR A 399 14.40 18.15 10.28
C THR A 399 13.23 19.11 10.44
N GLY A 400 12.40 18.93 11.45
CA GLY A 400 11.07 19.53 11.56
C GLY A 400 10.99 20.81 12.37
N CYS A 401 12.04 21.24 13.04
CA CYS A 401 12.08 22.46 13.84
C CYS A 401 13.39 23.24 13.67
N ASP A 402 13.39 24.51 14.09
CA ASP A 402 14.48 25.43 13.75
C ASP A 402 15.52 25.58 14.89
N GLU A 403 15.19 25.16 16.13
CA GLU A 403 16.05 25.22 17.32
C GLU A 403 16.98 24.00 17.40
N ARG A 404 17.98 23.94 16.51
CA ARG A 404 18.83 22.74 16.28
C ARG A 404 19.52 22.24 17.54
N GLN A 405 20.02 23.13 18.42
CA GLN A 405 20.69 22.69 19.64
C GLN A 405 19.69 22.01 20.60
N LEU A 406 18.51 22.61 20.79
CA LEU A 406 17.46 22.03 21.62
C LEU A 406 16.98 20.66 21.10
N ALA A 407 16.88 20.51 19.77
CA ALA A 407 16.59 19.23 19.16
C ALA A 407 17.70 18.21 19.42
N ALA A 408 18.98 18.60 19.27
CA ALA A 408 20.12 17.72 19.52
C ALA A 408 20.17 17.26 20.98
N ASP A 409 20.01 18.18 21.94
CA ASP A 409 20.02 17.87 23.36
C ASP A 409 18.87 16.92 23.75
N THR A 410 17.69 17.14 23.17
CA THR A 410 16.53 16.24 23.34
C THR A 410 16.83 14.84 22.81
N LEU A 411 17.41 14.75 21.60
CA LEU A 411 17.74 13.46 20.98
C LEU A 411 18.83 12.71 21.73
N LEU A 412 19.83 13.41 22.26
CA LEU A 412 20.84 12.82 23.17
C LEU A 412 20.15 12.26 24.42
N GLY A 413 19.23 13.00 25.02
CA GLY A 413 18.45 12.52 26.14
C GLY A 413 17.66 11.24 25.80
N VAL A 414 17.09 11.12 24.59
CA VAL A 414 16.41 9.89 24.14
C VAL A 414 17.40 8.73 23.97
N ILE A 415 18.61 8.98 23.45
CA ILE A 415 19.65 7.96 23.26
C ILE A 415 20.14 7.42 24.60
N ASP A 416 20.34 8.29 25.60
CA ASP A 416 20.87 7.93 26.91
C ASP A 416 19.81 7.38 27.88
N MET A 417 18.54 7.68 27.67
CA MET A 417 17.48 7.29 28.59
C MET A 417 17.09 5.81 28.44
N ARG A 418 17.58 4.98 29.34
CA ARG A 418 17.02 3.63 29.62
C ARG A 418 15.52 3.64 29.95
N ASN A 419 14.94 4.81 30.25
CA ASN A 419 13.54 5.03 30.62
C ASN A 419 12.59 5.25 29.42
N THR A 420 13.06 5.65 28.25
CA THR A 420 12.21 5.79 27.04
C THR A 420 11.68 4.44 26.57
N GLN A 421 12.38 3.37 26.94
CA GLN A 421 11.97 1.98 26.67
C GLN A 421 10.64 1.62 27.36
N ARG A 422 10.28 2.25 28.49
CA ARG A 422 9.02 2.02 29.20
C ARG A 422 7.81 2.64 28.52
N ALA A 423 7.98 3.76 27.81
CA ALA A 423 6.87 4.47 27.17
C ALA A 423 6.28 3.69 25.97
N ILE A 424 7.12 3.01 25.18
CA ILE A 424 6.67 2.26 24.01
C ILE A 424 6.08 0.90 24.39
N ARG A 425 6.57 0.30 25.50
CA ARG A 425 6.12 -1.01 25.93
C ARG A 425 5.74 -1.00 27.42
N PRO A 426 4.53 -0.54 27.75
CA PRO A 426 4.09 -0.42 29.15
C PRO A 426 4.04 -1.76 29.91
N LYS A 427 4.12 -2.90 29.22
CA LYS A 427 4.07 -4.25 29.82
C LYS A 427 5.45 -4.94 29.96
N GLY A 428 6.56 -4.22 29.80
CA GLY A 428 7.85 -4.73 30.28
C GLY A 428 8.83 -5.29 29.22
N GLY A 429 8.82 -4.80 27.99
CA GLY A 429 9.86 -5.11 26.98
C GLY A 429 10.81 -3.94 26.75
N THR A 430 12.11 -4.19 26.51
CA THR A 430 13.04 -3.18 26.03
C THR A 430 12.80 -2.94 24.55
N SER A 431 12.55 -1.69 24.13
CA SER A 431 12.40 -1.32 22.73
C SER A 431 13.64 -0.61 22.21
N TRP A 432 14.19 -1.11 21.13
CA TRP A 432 15.34 -0.51 20.43
C TRP A 432 14.96 0.74 19.60
N HIS A 433 13.67 0.93 19.31
CA HIS A 433 13.17 1.92 18.34
C HIS A 433 13.52 3.36 18.69
N PRO A 434 13.26 3.91 19.92
CA PRO A 434 13.58 5.29 20.21
C PRO A 434 15.05 5.59 20.04
N HIS A 435 15.92 4.69 20.49
CA HIS A 435 17.36 4.80 20.36
C HIS A 435 17.79 4.87 18.88
N ALA A 436 17.31 3.93 18.06
CA ALA A 436 17.66 3.82 16.65
C ALA A 436 17.14 5.04 15.83
N HIS A 437 15.89 5.45 16.06
CA HIS A 437 15.31 6.64 15.43
C HIS A 437 16.04 7.92 15.84
N ALA A 438 16.37 8.05 17.13
CA ALA A 438 17.11 9.21 17.63
C ALA A 438 18.51 9.31 17.04
N LEU A 439 19.23 8.20 16.80
CA LEU A 439 20.53 8.21 16.10
C LEU A 439 20.40 8.81 14.69
N VAL A 440 19.39 8.41 13.93
CA VAL A 440 19.16 8.95 12.57
C VAL A 440 18.79 10.43 12.62
N ALA A 441 17.94 10.82 13.55
CA ALA A 441 17.54 12.22 13.72
C ALA A 441 18.73 13.09 14.16
N LEU A 442 19.54 12.62 15.13
CA LEU A 442 20.74 13.30 15.62
C LEU A 442 21.78 13.49 14.51
N ALA A 443 21.98 12.47 13.67
CA ALA A 443 22.87 12.54 12.52
C ALA A 443 22.55 13.72 11.58
N ARG A 444 21.29 14.13 11.51
CA ARG A 444 20.84 15.25 10.67
C ARG A 444 21.03 16.62 11.33
N VAL A 445 20.84 16.71 12.65
CA VAL A 445 20.91 18.01 13.36
C VAL A 445 22.29 18.31 13.93
N ALA A 446 23.02 17.29 14.39
CA ALA A 446 24.33 17.41 15.03
C ALA A 446 25.29 16.31 14.55
N PRO A 447 25.76 16.31 13.28
CA PRO A 447 26.59 15.26 12.69
C PRO A 447 27.84 14.95 13.50
N ALA A 448 28.55 15.96 13.99
CA ALA A 448 29.78 15.77 14.76
C ALA A 448 29.53 15.01 16.07
N THR A 449 28.41 15.26 16.73
CA THR A 449 28.01 14.57 17.97
C THR A 449 27.54 13.13 17.67
N ALA A 450 26.91 12.91 16.50
CA ALA A 450 26.39 11.59 16.12
C ALA A 450 27.50 10.59 15.77
N ILE A 451 28.56 11.00 15.05
CA ILE A 451 29.58 10.09 14.51
C ILE A 451 30.21 9.16 15.60
N PRO A 452 30.63 9.62 16.76
CA PRO A 452 31.17 8.72 17.80
C PRO A 452 30.16 7.68 18.28
N LEU A 453 28.85 8.05 18.38
CA LEU A 453 27.77 7.16 18.75
C LEU A 453 27.51 6.11 17.66
N LEU A 454 27.51 6.51 16.39
CA LEU A 454 27.34 5.59 15.26
C LEU A 454 28.45 4.54 15.22
N ARG A 455 29.73 4.93 15.46
CA ARG A 455 30.88 3.99 15.52
C ARG A 455 30.79 3.03 16.69
N ARG A 456 30.26 3.46 17.82
CA ARG A 456 29.96 2.59 18.97
C ARG A 456 28.89 1.58 18.62
N ASP A 457 27.75 2.05 18.07
CA ASP A 457 26.56 1.26 17.84
C ASP A 457 26.59 0.44 16.53
N ALA A 458 27.59 0.64 15.67
CA ALA A 458 27.87 -0.25 14.54
C ALA A 458 28.16 -1.71 14.96
N ARG A 459 28.45 -1.93 16.25
CA ARG A 459 28.65 -3.28 16.84
C ARG A 459 27.51 -3.71 17.77
N HIS A 460 26.39 -3.01 17.73
CA HIS A 460 25.23 -3.32 18.58
C HIS A 460 24.73 -4.76 18.34
N PRO A 461 24.34 -5.55 19.37
CA PRO A 461 23.90 -6.94 19.20
C PRO A 461 22.64 -7.06 18.31
N LEU A 462 21.71 -6.12 18.38
CA LEU A 462 20.51 -6.10 17.56
C LEU A 462 20.82 -5.55 16.16
N TRP A 463 20.57 -6.34 15.14
CA TRP A 463 20.80 -5.94 13.76
C TRP A 463 19.94 -4.72 13.33
N GLN A 464 18.74 -4.57 13.91
CA GLN A 464 17.88 -3.42 13.64
C GLN A 464 18.57 -2.10 14.01
N VAL A 465 19.25 -2.06 15.16
CA VAL A 465 20.04 -0.87 15.55
C VAL A 465 21.18 -0.63 14.55
N ARG A 466 21.91 -1.68 14.15
CA ARG A 466 22.97 -1.55 13.13
C ARG A 466 22.43 -1.09 11.77
N LEU A 467 21.23 -1.52 11.39
CA LEU A 467 20.52 -1.03 10.20
C LEU A 467 20.30 0.50 10.27
N TYR A 468 19.79 0.99 11.39
CA TYR A 468 19.57 2.43 11.58
C TYR A 468 20.90 3.19 11.69
N VAL A 469 21.94 2.59 12.24
CA VAL A 469 23.31 3.13 12.20
C VAL A 469 23.80 3.30 10.76
N ALA A 470 23.57 2.32 9.86
CA ALA A 470 23.92 2.46 8.44
C ALA A 470 23.17 3.63 7.77
N ARG A 471 21.87 3.78 8.06
CA ARG A 471 21.05 4.91 7.57
C ARG A 471 21.56 6.27 8.10
N ALA A 472 21.94 6.31 9.37
CA ALA A 472 22.48 7.52 10.00
C ALA A 472 23.90 7.85 9.48
N ALA A 473 24.76 6.84 9.29
CA ALA A 473 26.10 7.00 8.72
C ALA A 473 26.05 7.53 7.27
N ALA A 474 25.08 7.08 6.47
CA ALA A 474 24.83 7.63 5.15
C ALA A 474 24.46 9.13 5.21
N ALA A 475 23.64 9.55 6.16
CA ALA A 475 23.24 10.95 6.33
C ALA A 475 24.41 11.88 6.69
N VAL A 476 25.41 11.38 7.45
CA VAL A 476 26.63 12.14 7.81
C VAL A 476 27.82 11.82 6.92
N LYS A 477 27.66 10.95 5.91
CA LYS A 477 28.71 10.49 5.00
C LYS A 477 29.90 9.81 5.71
N ASP A 478 29.66 9.12 6.81
CA ASP A 478 30.71 8.35 7.52
C ASP A 478 31.02 7.05 6.78
N THR A 479 31.90 7.16 5.78
CA THR A 479 32.33 6.05 4.93
C THR A 479 33.02 4.92 5.71
N LEU A 480 33.66 5.23 6.85
CA LEU A 480 34.29 4.23 7.69
C LEU A 480 33.25 3.28 8.29
N THR A 481 32.21 3.84 8.92
CA THR A 481 31.11 3.04 9.47
C THR A 481 30.36 2.28 8.39
N LEU A 482 30.05 2.94 7.25
CA LEU A 482 29.37 2.28 6.12
C LEU A 482 30.17 1.11 5.55
N SER A 483 31.49 1.26 5.38
CA SER A 483 32.37 0.20 4.86
C SER A 483 32.41 -1.01 5.81
N ALA A 484 32.41 -0.78 7.11
CA ALA A 484 32.34 -1.86 8.10
C ALA A 484 31.00 -2.61 8.02
N LEU A 485 29.86 -1.88 7.92
CA LEU A 485 28.53 -2.45 7.88
C LEU A 485 28.18 -3.10 6.52
N ALA A 486 28.91 -2.79 5.44
CA ALA A 486 28.75 -3.47 4.15
C ALA A 486 29.09 -4.97 4.21
N TYR A 487 29.78 -5.41 5.26
CA TYR A 487 30.13 -6.82 5.51
C TYR A 487 29.39 -7.39 6.74
N ASP A 488 28.30 -6.74 7.20
CA ASP A 488 27.51 -7.22 8.33
C ASP A 488 26.95 -8.62 8.07
N THR A 489 26.74 -9.38 9.12
CA THR A 489 26.13 -10.73 9.03
C THR A 489 24.67 -10.70 8.57
N ASN A 490 23.94 -9.59 8.82
CA ASN A 490 22.54 -9.43 8.45
C ASN A 490 22.39 -8.70 7.10
N GLY A 491 21.60 -9.28 6.19
CA GLY A 491 21.37 -8.75 4.83
C GLY A 491 20.76 -7.35 4.79
N ASN A 492 19.82 -7.05 5.70
CA ASN A 492 19.20 -5.73 5.79
C ASN A 492 20.22 -4.63 6.14
N VAL A 493 21.19 -4.96 6.99
CA VAL A 493 22.28 -4.03 7.36
C VAL A 493 23.21 -3.82 6.18
N ARG A 494 23.61 -4.91 5.47
CA ARG A 494 24.46 -4.81 4.28
C ARG A 494 23.80 -3.98 3.18
N GLU A 495 22.52 -4.21 2.91
CA GLU A 495 21.76 -3.44 1.91
C GLU A 495 21.80 -1.94 2.22
N ALA A 496 21.45 -1.55 3.45
CA ALA A 496 21.44 -0.15 3.86
C ALA A 496 22.85 0.49 3.80
N ALA A 497 23.89 -0.27 4.15
CA ALA A 497 25.27 0.19 4.06
C ALA A 497 25.71 0.38 2.59
N LEU A 498 25.38 -0.56 1.70
CA LEU A 498 25.66 -0.43 0.26
C LEU A 498 24.93 0.75 -0.38
N ALA A 499 23.65 0.97 -0.01
CA ALA A 499 22.90 2.15 -0.43
C ALA A 499 23.57 3.45 0.05
N GLY A 500 24.03 3.47 1.30
CA GLY A 500 24.79 4.58 1.89
C GLY A 500 26.12 4.84 1.16
N ILE A 501 26.88 3.80 0.86
CA ILE A 501 28.15 3.89 0.11
C ILE A 501 27.88 4.44 -1.30
N SER A 502 26.89 3.88 -2.00
CA SER A 502 26.53 4.31 -3.34
C SER A 502 26.17 5.80 -3.40
N SER A 503 25.39 6.29 -2.41
CA SER A 503 25.01 7.71 -2.36
C SER A 503 26.14 8.65 -1.93
N THR A 504 27.19 8.12 -1.27
CA THR A 504 28.29 8.92 -0.69
C THR A 504 29.49 9.01 -1.60
N VAL A 505 29.94 7.88 -2.17
CA VAL A 505 31.17 7.79 -2.95
C VAL A 505 30.99 7.26 -4.37
N GLY A 506 29.79 6.79 -4.70
CA GLY A 506 29.45 6.32 -6.04
C GLY A 506 30.38 5.20 -6.55
N HIS A 507 30.84 5.33 -7.80
CA HIS A 507 31.67 4.34 -8.50
C HIS A 507 33.09 4.12 -7.95
N VAL A 508 33.56 4.94 -7.01
CA VAL A 508 34.82 4.66 -6.26
C VAL A 508 34.71 3.32 -5.53
N ALA A 509 33.49 2.92 -5.16
CA ALA A 509 33.23 1.67 -4.44
C ALA A 509 32.77 0.50 -5.33
N ASP A 510 32.92 0.55 -6.64
CA ASP A 510 32.44 -0.51 -7.57
C ASP A 510 32.94 -1.91 -7.20
N ARG A 511 34.16 -2.02 -6.63
CA ARG A 511 34.70 -3.30 -6.12
C ARG A 511 33.83 -3.89 -5.00
N VAL A 512 33.30 -3.04 -4.11
CA VAL A 512 32.42 -3.47 -3.01
C VAL A 512 31.09 -3.96 -3.58
N PHE A 513 30.50 -3.23 -4.53
CA PHE A 513 29.25 -3.63 -5.18
C PHE A 513 29.42 -4.91 -6.02
N THR A 514 30.52 -5.03 -6.74
CA THR A 514 30.85 -6.24 -7.53
C THR A 514 30.98 -7.47 -6.62
N ALA A 515 31.66 -7.34 -5.47
CA ALA A 515 31.74 -8.41 -4.49
C ALA A 515 30.38 -8.77 -3.87
N ALA A 516 29.52 -7.79 -3.63
CA ALA A 516 28.18 -7.99 -3.07
C ALA A 516 27.21 -8.74 -4.01
N LEU A 517 27.47 -8.78 -5.33
CA LEU A 517 26.73 -9.61 -6.29
C LEU A 517 26.81 -11.12 -5.97
N ALA A 518 27.83 -11.57 -5.23
CA ALA A 518 27.97 -12.97 -4.79
C ALA A 518 27.09 -13.32 -3.56
N SER A 519 26.36 -12.35 -2.99
CA SER A 519 25.48 -12.59 -1.83
C SER A 519 24.35 -13.56 -2.18
N THR A 520 23.92 -14.35 -1.19
CA THR A 520 22.71 -15.17 -1.26
C THR A 520 21.44 -14.39 -0.94
N ASP A 521 21.58 -13.17 -0.45
CA ASP A 521 20.46 -12.29 -0.09
C ASP A 521 20.03 -11.46 -1.31
N TYR A 522 18.77 -11.61 -1.72
CA TYR A 522 18.23 -11.00 -2.93
C TYR A 522 18.25 -9.47 -2.91
N GLN A 523 17.99 -8.85 -1.76
CA GLN A 523 18.02 -7.38 -1.69
C GLN A 523 19.46 -6.84 -1.74
N VAL A 524 20.42 -7.56 -1.19
CA VAL A 524 21.85 -7.19 -1.29
C VAL A 524 22.30 -7.23 -2.75
N VAL A 525 21.95 -8.30 -3.49
CA VAL A 525 22.27 -8.41 -4.93
C VAL A 525 21.55 -7.32 -5.73
N LEU A 526 20.27 -7.06 -5.43
CA LEU A 526 19.49 -6.00 -6.08
C LEU A 526 20.14 -4.63 -5.87
N GLN A 527 20.52 -4.31 -4.63
CA GLN A 527 21.17 -3.05 -4.29
C GLN A 527 22.54 -2.91 -4.96
N ALA A 528 23.32 -3.99 -4.99
CA ALA A 528 24.62 -4.02 -5.66
C ALA A 528 24.49 -3.78 -7.18
N ALA A 529 23.58 -4.50 -7.85
CA ALA A 529 23.30 -4.31 -9.26
C ALA A 529 22.79 -2.88 -9.57
N THR A 530 21.97 -2.31 -8.67
CA THR A 530 21.48 -0.94 -8.80
C THR A 530 22.60 0.09 -8.69
N ALA A 531 23.53 -0.10 -7.75
CA ALA A 531 24.66 0.79 -7.51
C ALA A 531 25.66 0.80 -8.67
N LEU A 532 25.77 -0.31 -9.41
CA LEU A 532 26.65 -0.45 -10.57
C LEU A 532 26.11 0.19 -11.87
N LYS A 533 24.99 0.94 -11.79
CA LYS A 533 24.45 1.66 -12.96
C LYS A 533 25.45 2.69 -13.45
N GLY A 534 25.87 2.60 -14.73
CA GLY A 534 26.84 3.51 -15.34
C GLY A 534 28.29 3.26 -14.91
N ALA A 535 28.60 2.06 -14.40
CA ALA A 535 29.97 1.71 -13.96
C ALA A 535 31.00 2.03 -15.05
N PRO A 536 32.07 2.78 -14.74
CA PRO A 536 33.03 3.28 -15.74
C PRO A 536 33.93 2.20 -16.31
N PHE A 537 34.01 1.02 -15.67
CA PHE A 537 34.88 -0.09 -16.08
C PHE A 537 34.06 -1.37 -16.30
N PRO A 538 33.27 -1.47 -17.42
CA PRO A 538 32.38 -2.59 -17.68
C PRO A 538 33.10 -3.97 -17.67
N ASP A 539 34.30 -4.05 -18.13
CA ASP A 539 35.07 -5.32 -18.21
C ASP A 539 35.36 -5.93 -16.83
N SER A 540 35.42 -5.12 -15.80
CA SER A 540 35.59 -5.58 -14.42
C SER A 540 34.27 -5.99 -13.74
N VAL A 541 33.13 -5.53 -14.24
CA VAL A 541 31.81 -5.69 -13.63
C VAL A 541 30.98 -6.78 -14.30
N VAL A 542 30.96 -6.80 -15.64
CA VAL A 542 30.12 -7.71 -16.45
C VAL A 542 30.31 -9.20 -16.12
N PRO A 543 31.53 -9.71 -15.89
CA PRO A 543 31.71 -11.12 -15.50
C PRO A 543 31.00 -11.49 -14.20
N ALA A 544 31.03 -10.61 -13.19
CA ALA A 544 30.37 -10.83 -11.91
C ALA A 544 28.83 -10.74 -12.04
N LEU A 545 28.31 -9.82 -12.88
CA LEU A 545 26.88 -9.73 -13.20
C LEU A 545 26.39 -11.02 -13.87
N LEU A 546 27.11 -11.54 -14.84
CA LEU A 546 26.78 -12.80 -15.50
C LEU A 546 26.79 -13.99 -14.53
N ALA A 547 27.81 -14.09 -13.68
CA ALA A 547 27.89 -15.16 -12.69
C ALA A 547 26.74 -15.09 -11.67
N ALA A 548 26.36 -13.89 -11.20
CA ALA A 548 25.23 -13.69 -10.30
C ALA A 548 23.89 -14.02 -10.99
N PHE A 549 23.74 -13.64 -12.25
CA PHE A 549 22.54 -13.94 -13.04
C PHE A 549 22.34 -15.43 -13.26
N ASP A 550 23.42 -16.14 -13.68
CA ASP A 550 23.41 -17.60 -13.87
C ASP A 550 23.04 -18.33 -12.57
N ARG A 551 23.65 -17.93 -11.45
CA ARG A 551 23.38 -18.52 -10.13
C ARG A 551 21.92 -18.33 -9.72
N LEU A 552 21.40 -17.09 -9.74
CA LEU A 552 20.02 -16.81 -9.35
C LEU A 552 19.00 -17.49 -10.29
N SER A 553 19.32 -17.64 -11.57
CA SER A 553 18.45 -18.33 -12.52
C SER A 553 18.45 -19.85 -12.29
N ALA A 554 19.60 -20.43 -11.89
CA ALA A 554 19.71 -21.85 -11.56
C ALA A 554 18.93 -22.24 -10.29
N GLU A 555 18.65 -21.29 -9.38
CA GLU A 555 17.83 -21.52 -8.19
C GLU A 555 16.35 -21.82 -8.54
N GLN A 556 15.89 -21.46 -9.74
CA GLN A 556 14.50 -21.61 -10.20
C GLN A 556 13.47 -21.08 -9.19
N ARG A 557 13.74 -19.92 -8.61
CA ARG A 557 12.87 -19.24 -7.64
C ARG A 557 12.27 -17.99 -8.23
N GLU A 558 10.94 -17.89 -8.21
CA GLU A 558 10.22 -16.71 -8.71
C GLU A 558 10.56 -15.45 -7.89
N ASN A 559 10.81 -15.58 -6.59
CA ASN A 559 11.21 -14.47 -5.71
C ASN A 559 12.54 -13.79 -6.08
N ALA A 560 13.39 -14.46 -6.87
CA ALA A 560 14.61 -13.89 -7.40
C ALA A 560 14.39 -12.95 -8.60
N LEU A 561 13.14 -12.62 -8.94
CA LEU A 561 12.80 -11.79 -10.12
C LEU A 561 13.47 -10.42 -10.08
N ASP A 562 13.33 -9.67 -8.99
CA ASP A 562 13.83 -8.29 -8.93
C ASP A 562 15.36 -8.18 -9.07
N PRO A 563 16.18 -8.94 -8.32
CA PRO A 563 17.64 -8.91 -8.54
C PRO A 563 18.05 -9.39 -9.93
N ARG A 564 17.35 -10.38 -10.51
CA ARG A 564 17.60 -10.83 -11.88
C ARG A 564 17.33 -9.75 -12.92
N LEU A 565 16.21 -9.01 -12.77
CA LEU A 565 15.90 -7.89 -13.66
C LEU A 565 16.91 -6.75 -13.52
N ALA A 566 17.32 -6.41 -12.30
CA ALA A 566 18.33 -5.38 -12.08
C ALA A 566 19.68 -5.77 -12.70
N ILE A 567 20.08 -7.03 -12.60
CA ILE A 567 21.30 -7.55 -13.27
C ILE A 567 21.15 -7.47 -14.79
N LEU A 568 19.99 -7.89 -15.36
CA LEU A 568 19.75 -7.78 -16.80
C LEU A 568 19.81 -6.34 -17.29
N ASP A 569 19.27 -5.39 -16.52
CA ASP A 569 19.37 -3.97 -16.87
C ASP A 569 20.84 -3.52 -16.95
N ARG A 570 21.68 -3.98 -16.01
CA ARG A 570 23.12 -3.69 -16.02
C ARG A 570 23.84 -4.39 -17.17
N LEU A 571 23.54 -5.66 -17.42
CA LEU A 571 24.08 -6.38 -18.57
C LEU A 571 23.68 -5.70 -19.88
N GLY A 572 22.42 -5.28 -19.99
CA GLY A 572 21.95 -4.52 -21.15
C GLY A 572 22.67 -3.19 -21.35
N GLU A 573 23.09 -2.53 -20.28
CA GLU A 573 23.79 -1.24 -20.30
C GLU A 573 25.29 -1.40 -20.52
N LEU A 574 25.94 -2.28 -19.77
CA LEU A 574 27.40 -2.41 -19.68
C LEU A 574 27.98 -3.51 -20.58
N GLY A 575 27.14 -4.48 -20.99
CA GLY A 575 27.52 -5.58 -21.85
C GLY A 575 27.48 -5.21 -23.35
N GLY A 576 27.68 -6.22 -24.19
CA GLY A 576 27.68 -6.05 -25.64
C GLY A 576 27.61 -7.39 -26.39
N PRO A 577 27.72 -7.37 -27.73
CA PRO A 577 27.56 -8.54 -28.60
C PRO A 577 28.37 -9.79 -28.20
N ARG A 578 29.58 -9.61 -27.67
CA ARG A 578 30.42 -10.71 -27.17
C ARG A 578 29.80 -11.56 -26.07
N HIS A 579 28.82 -11.00 -25.34
CA HIS A 579 28.12 -11.66 -24.22
C HIS A 579 26.81 -12.33 -24.68
N ALA A 580 26.36 -12.11 -25.93
CA ALA A 580 25.12 -12.65 -26.47
C ALA A 580 24.98 -14.18 -26.31
N PRO A 581 26.04 -15.00 -26.55
CA PRO A 581 25.93 -16.45 -26.40
C PRO A 581 25.53 -16.89 -24.98
N ARG A 582 26.01 -16.20 -23.94
CA ARG A 582 25.66 -16.52 -22.57
C ARG A 582 24.21 -16.10 -22.21
N LEU A 583 23.69 -15.06 -22.83
CA LEU A 583 22.33 -14.56 -22.55
C LEU A 583 21.27 -15.29 -23.38
N ALA A 584 21.63 -15.98 -24.47
CA ALA A 584 20.69 -16.55 -25.43
C ALA A 584 19.70 -17.56 -24.82
N ALA A 585 20.15 -18.41 -23.90
CA ALA A 585 19.28 -19.40 -23.23
C ALA A 585 18.14 -18.75 -22.43
N TYR A 586 18.33 -17.53 -21.95
CA TYR A 586 17.36 -16.83 -21.10
C TYR A 586 16.20 -16.17 -21.86
N ALA A 587 16.21 -16.17 -23.19
CA ALA A 587 15.03 -15.89 -23.99
C ALA A 587 13.91 -16.94 -23.79
N ALA A 588 14.24 -18.11 -23.24
CA ALA A 588 13.32 -19.16 -22.83
C ALA A 588 13.24 -19.35 -21.31
N ASP A 589 13.57 -18.32 -20.53
CA ASP A 589 13.53 -18.34 -19.06
C ASP A 589 12.15 -18.73 -18.52
N PHE A 590 12.12 -19.29 -17.30
CA PHE A 590 10.85 -19.64 -16.65
C PHE A 590 10.01 -18.42 -16.32
N ASP A 591 10.62 -17.26 -16.06
CA ASP A 591 9.90 -16.00 -15.85
C ASP A 591 9.74 -15.24 -17.17
N SER A 592 8.49 -14.95 -17.52
CA SER A 592 8.16 -14.28 -18.79
C SER A 592 8.72 -12.86 -18.91
N THR A 593 8.96 -12.18 -17.80
CA THR A 593 9.53 -10.82 -17.79
C THR A 593 11.02 -10.87 -18.01
N VAL A 594 11.69 -11.83 -17.40
CA VAL A 594 13.12 -12.13 -17.64
C VAL A 594 13.33 -12.53 -19.09
N ALA A 595 12.51 -13.47 -19.61
CA ALA A 595 12.61 -13.91 -20.99
C ALA A 595 12.48 -12.76 -22.00
N ARG A 596 11.46 -11.90 -21.82
CA ARG A 596 11.27 -10.71 -22.67
C ARG A 596 12.44 -9.72 -22.56
N ARG A 597 12.94 -9.48 -21.34
CA ARG A 597 14.06 -8.56 -21.13
C ARG A 597 15.34 -9.10 -21.78
N ALA A 598 15.64 -10.39 -21.63
CA ALA A 598 16.77 -11.05 -22.28
C ALA A 598 16.65 -10.98 -23.81
N ALA A 599 15.48 -11.28 -24.37
CA ALA A 599 15.23 -11.17 -25.81
C ALA A 599 15.49 -9.74 -26.34
N THR A 600 14.95 -8.72 -25.66
CA THR A 600 15.18 -7.31 -26.03
C THR A 600 16.67 -6.91 -26.01
N ILE A 601 17.43 -7.40 -25.03
CA ILE A 601 18.87 -7.13 -24.95
C ILE A 601 19.61 -7.83 -26.11
N LEU A 602 19.26 -9.09 -26.40
CA LEU A 602 19.83 -9.87 -27.50
C LEU A 602 19.53 -9.23 -28.85
N GLU A 603 18.30 -8.77 -29.10
CA GLU A 603 17.97 -8.06 -30.35
C GLU A 603 18.85 -6.83 -30.54
N ARG A 604 19.06 -6.04 -29.50
CA ARG A 604 19.91 -4.86 -29.54
C ARG A 604 21.37 -5.20 -29.80
N TRP A 605 21.88 -6.32 -29.23
CA TRP A 605 23.26 -6.70 -29.37
C TRP A 605 23.55 -7.41 -30.70
N THR A 606 22.60 -8.21 -31.21
CA THR A 606 22.80 -9.02 -32.41
C THR A 606 22.21 -8.40 -33.67
N LEU A 607 21.38 -7.34 -33.51
CA LEU A 607 20.63 -6.72 -34.61
C LEU A 607 19.69 -7.71 -35.34
N ARG A 608 19.29 -8.78 -34.65
CA ARG A 608 18.37 -9.82 -35.15
C ARG A 608 17.19 -9.94 -34.23
N ARG A 609 15.98 -10.17 -34.78
CA ARG A 609 14.79 -10.40 -33.98
C ARG A 609 14.92 -11.67 -33.12
N VAL A 610 14.67 -11.57 -31.84
CA VAL A 610 14.70 -12.68 -30.87
C VAL A 610 13.35 -12.81 -30.17
N ALA A 611 12.67 -13.93 -30.40
CA ALA A 611 11.40 -14.18 -29.71
C ALA A 611 11.62 -14.65 -28.27
N ALA A 612 10.89 -14.09 -27.33
CA ALA A 612 10.81 -14.63 -25.98
C ALA A 612 9.88 -15.86 -25.97
N THR A 613 10.37 -17.00 -25.52
CA THR A 613 9.63 -18.27 -25.43
C THR A 613 9.64 -18.82 -24.00
N PRO A 614 9.03 -18.14 -23.01
CA PRO A 614 9.13 -18.50 -21.60
C PRO A 614 8.59 -19.91 -21.34
N ARG A 615 9.22 -20.63 -20.40
CA ARG A 615 8.84 -21.97 -19.94
C ARG A 615 8.50 -21.93 -18.44
N PRO A 616 7.29 -21.56 -18.06
CA PRO A 616 6.91 -21.35 -16.67
C PRO A 616 7.16 -22.60 -15.80
N LEU A 617 7.53 -22.38 -14.55
CA LEU A 617 7.66 -23.44 -13.56
C LEU A 617 6.31 -24.10 -13.28
N PRO A 618 6.28 -25.40 -12.97
CA PRO A 618 5.08 -26.07 -12.50
C PRO A 618 4.58 -25.42 -11.20
N ARG A 619 3.28 -25.22 -11.10
CA ARG A 619 2.66 -24.66 -9.89
C ARG A 619 1.92 -25.74 -9.12
N PRO A 620 2.13 -25.84 -7.80
CA PRO A 620 1.27 -26.66 -6.97
C PRO A 620 -0.13 -26.03 -6.93
N GLY A 621 -1.16 -26.77 -7.31
CA GLY A 621 -2.54 -26.34 -7.17
C GLY A 621 -2.93 -26.26 -5.69
N GLU A 622 -3.60 -25.20 -5.26
CA GLU A 622 -4.15 -25.10 -3.91
C GLU A 622 -5.47 -25.86 -3.80
N GLN A 623 -5.71 -26.52 -2.66
CA GLN A 623 -6.93 -27.30 -2.44
C GLN A 623 -8.10 -26.40 -2.01
N VAL A 624 -8.75 -25.78 -2.96
CA VAL A 624 -9.81 -24.78 -2.73
C VAL A 624 -11.14 -25.42 -2.39
N ALA A 625 -11.50 -26.55 -3.00
CA ALA A 625 -12.84 -27.15 -2.92
C ALA A 625 -13.35 -27.40 -1.50
N SER A 626 -12.46 -27.79 -0.58
CA SER A 626 -12.79 -28.06 0.83
C SER A 626 -13.06 -26.82 1.67
N LEU A 627 -12.74 -25.65 1.15
CA LEU A 627 -12.88 -24.36 1.84
C LEU A 627 -14.11 -23.58 1.39
N LEU A 628 -14.63 -23.87 0.18
CA LEU A 628 -15.77 -23.16 -0.40
C LEU A 628 -17.04 -23.32 0.43
N GLY A 629 -17.72 -22.22 0.68
CA GLY A 629 -18.98 -22.16 1.45
C GLY A 629 -18.79 -22.29 2.97
N GLY A 630 -17.54 -22.25 3.47
CA GLY A 630 -17.23 -22.27 4.91
C GLY A 630 -16.72 -20.91 5.41
N GLU A 631 -17.15 -20.50 6.60
CA GLU A 631 -16.57 -19.32 7.27
C GLU A 631 -15.31 -19.75 8.02
N LEU A 632 -14.17 -19.25 7.56
CA LEU A 632 -12.86 -19.47 8.18
C LEU A 632 -12.33 -18.16 8.79
N ARG A 633 -11.58 -18.30 9.87
CA ARG A 633 -10.94 -17.21 10.57
C ARG A 633 -9.48 -17.54 10.87
N LEU A 634 -8.63 -16.52 10.92
CA LEU A 634 -7.28 -16.62 11.48
C LEU A 634 -7.26 -15.93 12.83
N LEU A 635 -6.75 -16.61 13.85
CA LEU A 635 -6.38 -15.99 15.13
C LEU A 635 -4.87 -15.72 15.07
N VAL A 636 -4.50 -14.47 14.95
CA VAL A 636 -3.11 -14.02 14.95
C VAL A 636 -2.74 -13.62 16.38
N LYS A 637 -1.76 -14.30 16.97
CA LYS A 637 -1.25 -14.00 18.30
C LYS A 637 0.13 -13.34 18.20
N MET A 638 0.28 -12.18 18.83
CA MET A 638 1.54 -11.48 18.92
C MET A 638 2.37 -11.95 20.10
N SER A 639 3.69 -12.00 19.92
CA SER A 639 4.64 -12.33 21.00
C SER A 639 4.51 -11.34 22.18
N SER A 640 4.65 -11.85 23.39
CA SER A 640 4.64 -11.02 24.61
C SER A 640 5.73 -9.97 24.61
N ALA A 641 6.91 -10.27 24.05
CA ALA A 641 8.00 -9.32 23.85
C ALA A 641 7.62 -8.18 22.89
N SER A 642 6.65 -8.42 21.99
CA SER A 642 6.07 -7.45 21.06
C SER A 642 4.79 -6.78 21.58
N GLY A 643 4.59 -6.75 22.91
CA GLY A 643 3.40 -6.18 23.54
C GLY A 643 2.25 -7.17 23.74
N GLY A 644 2.31 -8.36 23.14
CA GLY A 644 1.28 -9.42 23.27
C GLY A 644 -0.04 -9.05 22.61
N GLY A 645 -1.09 -9.79 22.99
CA GLY A 645 -2.43 -9.63 22.42
C GLY A 645 -2.67 -10.46 21.19
N SER A 646 -3.89 -10.42 20.68
CA SER A 646 -4.30 -11.13 19.48
C SER A 646 -5.37 -10.37 18.72
N PHE A 647 -5.49 -10.66 17.43
CA PHE A 647 -6.58 -10.20 16.60
C PHE A 647 -7.14 -11.33 15.74
N VAL A 648 -8.40 -11.22 15.40
CA VAL A 648 -9.12 -12.25 14.60
C VAL A 648 -9.44 -11.67 13.23
N VAL A 649 -9.04 -12.40 12.19
CA VAL A 649 -9.31 -12.08 10.79
C VAL A 649 -10.38 -13.02 10.25
N ARG A 650 -11.49 -12.49 9.75
CA ARG A 650 -12.43 -13.23 8.91
C ARG A 650 -11.85 -13.37 7.51
N LEU A 651 -11.78 -14.57 6.97
CA LEU A 651 -11.28 -14.83 5.63
C LEU A 651 -12.39 -14.68 4.59
N LEU A 652 -12.09 -14.03 3.48
CA LEU A 652 -13.01 -13.79 2.37
C LEU A 652 -12.86 -14.92 1.32
N THR A 653 -13.21 -16.14 1.71
CA THR A 653 -13.00 -17.36 0.91
C THR A 653 -13.71 -17.29 -0.45
N ASP A 654 -14.88 -16.67 -0.52
CA ASP A 654 -15.64 -16.53 -1.78
C ASP A 654 -15.03 -15.47 -2.72
N GLU A 655 -14.22 -14.56 -2.18
CA GLU A 655 -13.60 -13.48 -2.97
C GLU A 655 -12.18 -13.81 -3.40
N ALA A 656 -11.39 -14.48 -2.55
CA ALA A 656 -10.00 -14.82 -2.82
C ALA A 656 -9.69 -16.29 -2.42
N PRO A 657 -10.34 -17.27 -3.07
CA PRO A 657 -10.28 -18.67 -2.65
C PRO A 657 -8.88 -19.29 -2.70
N VAL A 658 -8.08 -19.02 -3.72
CA VAL A 658 -6.71 -19.56 -3.88
C VAL A 658 -5.78 -18.94 -2.84
N THR A 659 -5.86 -17.63 -2.66
CA THR A 659 -5.12 -16.89 -1.63
C THR A 659 -5.44 -17.42 -0.24
N VAL A 660 -6.73 -17.57 0.09
CA VAL A 660 -7.18 -18.12 1.39
C VAL A 660 -6.68 -19.55 1.58
N ALA A 661 -6.76 -20.40 0.56
CA ALA A 661 -6.27 -21.78 0.65
C ALA A 661 -4.78 -21.82 0.97
N ARG A 662 -3.98 -20.98 0.31
CA ARG A 662 -2.53 -20.89 0.57
C ARG A 662 -2.23 -20.37 1.97
N LEU A 663 -2.89 -19.31 2.41
CA LEU A 663 -2.70 -18.78 3.76
C LEU A 663 -3.10 -19.76 4.87
N VAL A 664 -4.19 -20.50 4.67
CA VAL A 664 -4.62 -21.55 5.58
C VAL A 664 -3.59 -22.68 5.64
N ARG A 665 -3.02 -23.09 4.52
CA ARG A 665 -1.95 -24.10 4.46
C ARG A 665 -0.70 -23.61 5.20
N LEU A 666 -0.27 -22.39 4.94
CA LEU A 666 0.91 -21.76 5.58
C LEU A 666 0.70 -21.58 7.10
N ALA A 667 -0.49 -21.14 7.53
CA ALA A 667 -0.80 -21.00 8.95
C ALA A 667 -0.76 -22.38 9.66
N ARG A 668 -1.35 -23.41 9.06
CA ARG A 668 -1.34 -24.79 9.60
C ARG A 668 0.06 -25.41 9.68
N SER A 669 0.95 -25.03 8.74
CA SER A 669 2.35 -25.49 8.79
C SER A 669 3.23 -24.70 9.77
N GLY A 670 2.67 -23.69 10.45
CA GLY A 670 3.43 -22.84 11.37
C GLY A 670 4.35 -21.83 10.68
N TYR A 671 4.19 -21.60 9.38
CA TYR A 671 5.06 -20.70 8.60
C TYR A 671 5.23 -19.30 9.22
N TYR A 672 4.17 -18.74 9.76
CA TYR A 672 4.20 -17.37 10.31
C TYR A 672 4.81 -17.26 11.71
N ALA A 673 5.05 -18.37 12.40
CA ALA A 673 5.60 -18.35 13.75
C ALA A 673 7.03 -17.81 13.75
N GLY A 674 7.28 -16.79 14.57
CA GLY A 674 8.58 -16.13 14.66
C GLY A 674 8.86 -15.07 13.57
N LEU A 675 7.99 -14.93 12.56
CA LEU A 675 8.12 -13.89 11.55
C LEU A 675 7.70 -12.54 12.08
N THR A 676 8.19 -11.47 11.44
CA THR A 676 7.96 -10.10 11.90
C THR A 676 7.10 -9.29 10.95
N PHE A 677 6.50 -8.23 11.50
CA PHE A 677 6.03 -7.10 10.70
C PHE A 677 7.24 -6.19 10.43
N HIS A 678 7.82 -6.31 9.26
CA HIS A 678 9.09 -5.67 8.89
C HIS A 678 8.92 -4.27 8.29
N ARG A 679 7.68 -3.88 7.95
CA ARG A 679 7.37 -2.55 7.44
C ARG A 679 6.12 -2.01 8.12
N VAL A 680 6.23 -0.81 8.68
CA VAL A 680 5.13 -0.14 9.39
C VAL A 680 5.00 1.31 8.92
N GLU A 681 3.87 1.61 8.28
CA GLU A 681 3.49 2.93 7.79
C GLU A 681 2.16 3.34 8.43
N PRO A 682 2.15 4.05 9.56
CA PRO A 682 0.97 4.21 10.43
C PRO A 682 -0.26 4.86 9.78
N THR A 683 -0.10 5.60 8.68
CA THR A 683 -1.23 6.16 7.89
C THR A 683 -1.41 5.47 6.55
N PHE A 684 -0.91 4.24 6.44
CA PHE A 684 -1.03 3.42 5.25
C PHE A 684 -1.24 1.94 5.61
N VAL A 685 -0.18 1.17 5.82
CA VAL A 685 -0.26 -0.28 6.11
C VAL A 685 0.84 -0.72 7.09
N ILE A 686 0.63 -1.88 7.71
CA ILE A 686 1.70 -2.71 8.26
C ILE A 686 1.86 -3.95 7.38
N GLN A 687 3.08 -4.36 7.10
CA GLN A 687 3.41 -5.48 6.23
C GLN A 687 4.33 -6.46 6.95
N GLY A 688 4.05 -7.77 6.80
CA GLY A 688 4.81 -8.84 7.46
C GLY A 688 4.74 -10.16 6.70
N GLY A 689 5.32 -11.21 7.29
CA GLY A 689 5.29 -12.56 6.72
C GLY A 689 6.49 -12.92 5.84
N SER A 690 7.57 -12.10 5.86
CA SER A 690 8.83 -12.41 5.20
C SER A 690 9.83 -13.07 6.16
N PRO A 691 10.41 -14.24 5.81
CA PRO A 691 11.47 -14.87 6.61
C PRO A 691 12.74 -14.04 6.74
N ALA A 692 13.04 -13.20 5.76
CA ALA A 692 14.20 -12.32 5.76
C ALA A 692 13.91 -10.91 6.26
N ALA A 693 12.68 -10.63 6.71
CA ALA A 693 12.23 -9.28 7.06
C ALA A 693 12.45 -8.26 5.93
N THR A 694 12.16 -8.65 4.69
CA THR A 694 12.29 -7.84 3.47
C THR A 694 11.09 -8.03 2.56
N GLU A 695 10.93 -7.16 1.55
CA GLU A 695 9.88 -7.31 0.54
C GLU A 695 10.18 -8.40 -0.50
N TYR A 696 11.39 -8.98 -0.55
CA TYR A 696 11.86 -9.83 -1.64
C TYR A 696 11.82 -11.34 -1.35
N VAL A 697 11.53 -11.74 -0.13
CA VAL A 697 11.54 -13.15 0.27
C VAL A 697 10.22 -13.54 0.93
N GLY A 698 9.51 -14.50 0.33
CA GLY A 698 8.32 -15.14 0.86
C GLY A 698 8.45 -16.66 0.87
N ASP A 699 7.34 -17.38 0.72
CA ASP A 699 7.30 -18.86 0.78
C ASP A 699 7.71 -19.56 -0.52
N GLY A 700 8.05 -18.82 -1.58
CA GLY A 700 8.60 -19.36 -2.82
C GLY A 700 7.78 -19.04 -4.07
N PRO A 701 6.84 -19.90 -4.54
CA PRO A 701 6.10 -19.64 -5.77
C PRO A 701 5.20 -18.41 -5.66
N PHE A 702 5.10 -17.63 -6.73
CA PHE A 702 4.13 -16.55 -6.79
C PHE A 702 2.70 -17.07 -6.91
N MET A 703 1.76 -16.38 -6.25
CA MET A 703 0.33 -16.60 -6.43
C MET A 703 -0.27 -15.55 -7.36
N ARG A 704 -1.41 -15.91 -7.95
CA ARG A 704 -2.17 -14.99 -8.81
C ARG A 704 -2.95 -13.99 -7.99
N ASP A 705 -3.08 -12.79 -8.53
CA ASP A 705 -3.94 -11.76 -7.92
C ASP A 705 -5.41 -12.14 -8.06
N GLU A 706 -6.13 -12.13 -6.95
CA GLU A 706 -7.56 -12.34 -6.86
C GLU A 706 -8.28 -11.03 -6.52
N VAL A 707 -8.01 -10.00 -7.32
CA VAL A 707 -8.65 -8.68 -7.16
C VAL A 707 -10.16 -8.76 -7.36
N GLY A 708 -10.94 -8.00 -6.59
CA GLY A 708 -12.39 -8.12 -6.60
C GLY A 708 -13.12 -6.86 -6.13
N LEU A 709 -14.36 -7.05 -5.68
CA LEU A 709 -15.22 -5.99 -5.15
C LEU A 709 -14.78 -5.42 -3.80
N PRO A 710 -14.16 -6.21 -2.87
CA PRO A 710 -13.73 -5.67 -1.59
C PRO A 710 -12.73 -4.52 -1.74
N SER A 711 -12.93 -3.46 -0.95
CA SER A 711 -12.05 -2.29 -0.92
C SER A 711 -11.01 -2.39 0.19
N HIS A 712 -9.88 -1.73 -0.02
CA HIS A 712 -8.81 -1.57 0.97
C HIS A 712 -9.20 -0.53 2.01
N VAL A 713 -10.16 -0.87 2.87
CA VAL A 713 -10.55 -0.03 4.01
C VAL A 713 -9.78 -0.43 5.26
N ARG A 714 -9.74 0.46 6.27
CA ARG A 714 -9.09 0.21 7.55
C ARG A 714 -9.53 -1.12 8.17
N GLY A 715 -8.57 -1.97 8.51
CA GLY A 715 -8.78 -3.30 9.08
C GLY A 715 -8.90 -4.43 8.06
N THR A 716 -8.88 -4.16 6.75
CA THR A 716 -8.78 -5.23 5.75
C THR A 716 -7.34 -5.67 5.55
N LEU A 717 -7.17 -6.92 5.15
CA LEU A 717 -5.88 -7.54 4.86
C LEU A 717 -5.75 -7.82 3.37
N GLY A 718 -4.58 -7.51 2.83
CA GLY A 718 -4.23 -7.79 1.42
C GLY A 718 -2.91 -8.54 1.29
N ILE A 719 -2.67 -9.08 0.10
CA ILE A 719 -1.40 -9.72 -0.27
C ILE A 719 -0.45 -8.66 -0.82
N SER A 720 0.78 -8.65 -0.31
CA SER A 720 1.84 -7.80 -0.84
C SER A 720 2.36 -8.36 -2.16
N THR A 721 2.47 -7.50 -3.17
CA THR A 721 2.95 -7.86 -4.52
C THR A 721 3.96 -6.83 -5.03
N ARG A 722 4.83 -7.24 -5.93
CA ARG A 722 5.79 -6.40 -6.65
C ARG A 722 5.41 -6.27 -8.13
N GLY A 723 4.14 -6.24 -8.39
CA GLY A 723 3.52 -6.24 -9.70
C GLY A 723 2.46 -7.33 -9.80
N ARG A 724 1.78 -7.40 -10.93
CA ARG A 724 0.69 -8.35 -11.13
C ARG A 724 1.16 -9.80 -11.02
N ASP A 725 0.37 -10.61 -10.30
CA ASP A 725 0.59 -12.06 -10.14
C ASP A 725 1.94 -12.42 -9.48
N THR A 726 2.47 -11.54 -8.60
CA THR A 726 3.73 -11.74 -7.87
C THR A 726 3.54 -11.83 -6.35
N GLY A 727 2.32 -12.12 -5.89
CA GLY A 727 2.02 -12.35 -4.48
C GLY A 727 2.72 -13.59 -3.94
N ASP A 728 3.08 -13.57 -2.66
CA ASP A 728 3.63 -14.69 -1.93
C ASP A 728 3.03 -14.74 -0.50
N ALA A 729 3.71 -15.32 0.48
CA ALA A 729 3.23 -15.37 1.87
C ALA A 729 3.14 -14.01 2.56
N GLN A 730 3.63 -12.93 1.96
CA GLN A 730 3.64 -11.62 2.60
C GLN A 730 2.27 -10.96 2.54
N LEU A 731 1.83 -10.48 3.66
CA LEU A 731 0.54 -9.82 3.84
C LEU A 731 0.70 -8.42 4.41
N PHE A 732 -0.31 -7.58 4.16
CA PHE A 732 -0.41 -6.29 4.82
C PHE A 732 -1.79 -6.07 5.44
N VAL A 733 -1.85 -5.25 6.49
CA VAL A 733 -3.08 -4.77 7.13
C VAL A 733 -3.24 -3.29 6.83
N ASN A 734 -4.41 -2.90 6.35
CA ASN A 734 -4.73 -1.50 6.11
C ASN A 734 -5.01 -0.76 7.43
N LEU A 735 -4.23 0.26 7.75
CA LEU A 735 -4.40 1.11 8.94
C LEU A 735 -5.30 2.31 8.69
N THR A 736 -5.55 2.63 7.43
CA THR A 736 -6.49 3.66 6.94
C THR A 736 -7.20 3.16 5.70
N ASP A 737 -8.19 3.92 5.20
CA ASP A 737 -8.81 3.62 3.92
C ASP A 737 -7.85 3.94 2.78
N ASN A 738 -7.48 2.92 2.02
CA ASN A 738 -6.50 2.97 0.94
C ASN A 738 -7.14 2.65 -0.43
N PHE A 739 -8.24 3.29 -0.78
CA PHE A 739 -9.00 3.05 -2.02
C PHE A 739 -8.15 3.07 -3.30
N ARG A 740 -6.96 3.69 -3.27
CA ARG A 740 -6.01 3.69 -4.39
C ARG A 740 -5.41 2.31 -4.70
N LEU A 741 -5.51 1.36 -3.76
CA LEU A 741 -5.05 -0.03 -3.91
C LEU A 741 -6.13 -0.94 -4.49
N ASP A 742 -7.38 -0.45 -4.54
CA ASP A 742 -8.49 -1.24 -5.05
C ASP A 742 -8.21 -1.67 -6.49
N HIS A 743 -8.41 -2.97 -6.74
CA HIS A 743 -8.20 -3.64 -8.03
C HIS A 743 -6.74 -3.82 -8.50
N ASP A 744 -5.77 -3.38 -7.70
CA ASP A 744 -4.35 -3.64 -7.93
C ASP A 744 -3.81 -4.73 -6.97
N TYR A 745 -4.47 -4.90 -5.80
CA TYR A 745 -4.07 -5.88 -4.78
C TYR A 745 -5.27 -6.74 -4.34
N THR A 746 -4.99 -8.00 -4.00
CA THR A 746 -5.98 -8.91 -3.45
C THR A 746 -6.34 -8.54 -2.02
N VAL A 747 -7.63 -8.35 -1.72
CA VAL A 747 -8.17 -8.31 -0.35
C VAL A 747 -8.69 -9.69 0.01
N PHE A 748 -8.10 -10.34 1.02
CA PHE A 748 -8.44 -11.72 1.39
C PHE A 748 -9.10 -11.86 2.76
N GLY A 749 -9.10 -10.78 3.57
CA GLY A 749 -9.66 -10.84 4.92
C GLY A 749 -9.91 -9.49 5.54
N GLU A 750 -10.62 -9.49 6.68
CA GLU A 750 -10.85 -8.30 7.50
C GLU A 750 -10.75 -8.63 8.98
N ILE A 751 -10.22 -7.70 9.77
CA ILE A 751 -10.15 -7.84 11.24
C ILE A 751 -11.53 -7.62 11.83
N ILE A 752 -12.06 -8.63 12.50
CA ILE A 752 -13.36 -8.59 13.18
C ILE A 752 -13.25 -8.41 14.69
N GLN A 753 -12.05 -8.61 15.28
CA GLN A 753 -11.78 -8.46 16.71
C GLN A 753 -10.31 -8.13 16.93
N GLY A 754 -9.98 -7.30 17.94
CA GLY A 754 -8.59 -6.99 18.33
C GLY A 754 -7.88 -6.04 17.37
N ARG A 755 -8.60 -5.16 16.67
CA ARG A 755 -8.01 -4.20 15.72
C ARG A 755 -6.95 -3.30 16.38
N GLU A 756 -7.18 -2.91 17.63
CA GLU A 756 -6.24 -2.11 18.42
C GLU A 756 -4.89 -2.79 18.63
N VAL A 757 -4.86 -4.13 18.64
CA VAL A 757 -3.60 -4.91 18.69
C VAL A 757 -2.85 -4.75 17.39
N ALA A 758 -3.53 -4.92 16.24
CA ALA A 758 -2.92 -4.75 14.93
C ALA A 758 -2.43 -3.32 14.70
N GLU A 759 -3.21 -2.31 15.11
CA GLU A 759 -2.86 -0.89 15.00
C GLU A 759 -1.71 -0.45 15.95
N GLY A 760 -1.42 -1.24 16.97
CA GLY A 760 -0.29 -1.03 17.89
C GLY A 760 1.01 -1.69 17.47
N ILE A 761 1.03 -2.44 16.36
CA ILE A 761 2.22 -3.13 15.85
C ILE A 761 3.25 -2.11 15.36
N ILE A 762 4.51 -2.27 15.80
CA ILE A 762 5.65 -1.47 15.32
C ILE A 762 6.66 -2.35 14.56
N GLU A 763 7.59 -1.75 13.85
CA GLU A 763 8.59 -2.46 13.04
C GLU A 763 9.33 -3.52 13.86
N GLY A 764 9.43 -4.73 13.34
CA GLY A 764 10.10 -5.85 14.00
C GLY A 764 9.27 -6.60 15.05
N ASP A 765 7.99 -6.24 15.25
CA ASP A 765 7.11 -7.01 16.13
C ASP A 765 6.86 -8.41 15.58
N VAL A 766 6.96 -9.39 16.48
CA VAL A 766 7.00 -10.82 16.17
C VAL A 766 5.61 -11.45 16.29
N ILE A 767 5.22 -12.20 15.29
CA ILE A 767 4.06 -13.09 15.30
C ILE A 767 4.43 -14.34 16.12
N GLU A 768 3.74 -14.60 17.23
CA GLU A 768 3.96 -15.81 18.01
C GLU A 768 3.42 -17.04 17.26
N ARG A 769 2.18 -16.95 16.75
CA ARG A 769 1.54 -18.00 15.94
C ARG A 769 0.30 -17.47 15.22
N VAL A 770 -0.12 -18.22 14.21
CA VAL A 770 -1.39 -18.01 13.49
C VAL A 770 -2.17 -19.31 13.50
N ASP A 771 -3.35 -19.28 14.12
CA ASP A 771 -4.22 -20.46 14.21
C ASP A 771 -5.40 -20.32 13.25
N VAL A 772 -5.77 -21.41 12.56
CA VAL A 772 -6.96 -21.47 11.70
C VAL A 772 -8.16 -21.95 12.53
N VAL A 773 -9.20 -21.14 12.60
CA VAL A 773 -10.40 -21.40 13.39
C VAL A 773 -11.62 -21.42 12.46
N ARG A 774 -12.50 -22.40 12.61
CA ARG A 774 -13.81 -22.40 11.95
C ARG A 774 -14.80 -21.61 12.81
N ALA A 775 -15.66 -20.81 12.18
CA ALA A 775 -16.81 -20.26 12.90
C ALA A 775 -17.69 -21.43 13.37
N ARG A 776 -18.05 -21.43 14.65
CA ARG A 776 -19.03 -22.38 15.22
C ARG A 776 -20.43 -21.99 14.83
#